data_48aa6fc141d000ac800e097500956e2d
#
_entry.id   48aa6fc141d000ac800e097500956e2d
#
_cell.length_a   1.000
_cell.length_b   1.000
_cell.length_c   1.000
_cell.angle_alpha   90.00
_cell.angle_beta   90.00
_cell.angle_gamma   90.00
#
_symmetry.space_group_name_H-M   'P 1'
#
loop_
_entity.id
_entity.type
_entity.pdbx_description
1 polymer ?
#
loop_
_entity_poly.entity_id
_entity_poly.type
_entity_poly.pdbx_seq_one_letter_code
_entity_poly.pdbx_strand_id
1 'polypeptide(L)'
;MSQTLLKNVQEMLNEEKWTRATLSNYTKAQFKELDKTLKESRENRLDSELRKLCDEHLANTKNSIIAHYLGGMCALSQQIIDDSTMVNLVTIFVDNHKWGIVRFLCERMLEYGESKFALRTLSDCYKNENDEESVYSVWERLVKVDYEEADLAKSLAENFEKKGDLESAVDYYKRALHRYIAKLLFANVKEIWDKLLLLCPEDIDFFLHVQKRVAKNFDELKAGTLLKEVYNVCIEKDDINTAINILKLVLDYDNDDRLARKEITDCYRKKYKDHSQLETYIRISSLAQGPRNVKEAVQDFEKHIAFDRGNFVYHRTWGVGRINKVQGDDIVIDFARQRGHEMSLKMAVNALQTLSKSHIWVLKATLKKENLHDKVKNDIPWALKTVIMSFGNSCDLKKIKQELVPSALSEDEWRSWGPKARDVLKTDPSFGFSPDNADIYTVRERPISIEEKLYNEFKGAKNFFDRAKIIRNYTMEKNVELDTEYFMELFSYFTGFLKSHSTVNEQVITSYLLVKDMVGRHSHLGTGLSLNFIDLFNNIDNVSELFLNLKDTRFKEEFLRHIRLFVPDWAEIYIELFPRYPQESIISNLQNENMEEKLVALTQNCFENYREYRESAVWLFRNKSNESWYKGAGIPFEKQLITLIHILDVSYRDIENRRDTAENRKLNKQVYTILFTEDLIGNYIDNSDTETLTRIYTFINDVKDLDPADKMHLRNRISKKYPDFKFFGDEEKKITTLGLIVTLAKYQEKQKQLASIIEVDIPANSKEIEAAKQHGDLKENAEYHAAREKQTQLNSLASRLNGEIDRAQIFDPSLVSTSRVSFGTRVVLFEKEKNKKEVFTILGPWESDPDRGIISYLSPFGNTIYGKTVGEEIYFTSNDETMSYIVEEISSAL
;
A
#
# COMPACT_ATOMS: atom_id res chain seq x y z
N MET A 1 -33.51 -12.73 -37.82
CA MET A 1 -33.27 -11.28 -37.84
C MET A 1 -31.81 -10.94 -37.68
N SER A 2 -31.07 -11.49 -36.68
CA SER A 2 -29.69 -11.15 -36.44
C SER A 2 -28.71 -11.41 -37.59
N GLN A 3 -28.77 -12.57 -38.24
CA GLN A 3 -27.93 -12.87 -39.41
C GLN A 3 -28.24 -11.99 -40.62
N THR A 4 -29.48 -11.47 -40.74
CA THR A 4 -29.90 -10.62 -41.83
C THR A 4 -29.26 -9.21 -41.72
N LEU A 5 -29.17 -8.66 -40.51
CA LEU A 5 -28.53 -7.35 -40.27
C LEU A 5 -27.05 -7.36 -40.64
N LEU A 6 -26.27 -8.31 -40.12
CA LEU A 6 -24.84 -8.43 -40.40
C LEU A 6 -24.57 -8.67 -41.89
N LYS A 7 -25.42 -9.47 -42.56
CA LYS A 7 -25.32 -9.69 -44.00
C LYS A 7 -25.58 -8.42 -44.77
N ASN A 8 -26.62 -7.65 -44.42
CA ASN A 8 -26.92 -6.37 -45.07
C ASN A 8 -25.74 -5.37 -44.91
N VAL A 9 -25.14 -5.32 -43.68
CA VAL A 9 -23.96 -4.46 -43.47
C VAL A 9 -22.79 -4.94 -44.31
N GLN A 10 -22.53 -6.24 -44.39
CA GLN A 10 -21.46 -6.78 -45.23
C GLN A 10 -21.67 -6.47 -46.72
N GLU A 11 -22.90 -6.49 -47.21
CA GLU A 11 -23.23 -6.05 -48.56
C GLU A 11 -22.98 -4.56 -48.74
N MET A 12 -23.36 -3.70 -47.78
CA MET A 12 -23.09 -2.26 -47.79
C MET A 12 -21.59 -1.95 -47.83
N LEU A 13 -20.78 -2.68 -47.02
CA LEU A 13 -19.34 -2.53 -47.01
C LEU A 13 -18.67 -2.96 -48.32
N ASN A 14 -19.14 -4.01 -48.93
CA ASN A 14 -18.63 -4.51 -50.21
C ASN A 14 -19.03 -3.59 -51.42
N GLU A 15 -20.16 -2.92 -51.34
CA GLU A 15 -20.63 -1.99 -52.36
C GLU A 15 -20.00 -0.59 -52.24
N GLU A 16 -19.38 -0.27 -51.08
CA GLU A 16 -18.74 1.02 -50.84
C GLU A 16 -17.57 1.24 -51.78
N LYS A 17 -17.71 2.20 -52.69
CA LYS A 17 -16.61 2.65 -53.58
C LYS A 17 -15.98 3.93 -53.04
N TRP A 18 -14.75 3.83 -52.57
CA TRP A 18 -14.04 4.96 -52.03
C TRP A 18 -13.29 5.73 -53.16
N THR A 19 -13.78 6.91 -53.50
CA THR A 19 -13.14 7.87 -54.40
C THR A 19 -13.32 9.28 -53.83
N ARG A 20 -12.47 10.27 -54.26
CA ARG A 20 -12.68 11.68 -53.86
C ARG A 20 -14.04 12.22 -54.28
N ALA A 21 -14.62 11.71 -55.36
CA ALA A 21 -15.97 12.07 -55.83
C ALA A 21 -17.06 11.55 -54.86
N THR A 22 -16.87 10.36 -54.29
CA THR A 22 -17.79 9.77 -53.31
C THR A 22 -17.83 10.55 -51.98
N LEU A 23 -16.71 11.07 -51.52
CA LEU A 23 -16.65 11.93 -50.35
C LEU A 23 -17.54 13.18 -50.47
N SER A 24 -17.64 13.74 -51.71
CA SER A 24 -18.51 14.90 -51.98
C SER A 24 -19.98 14.59 -51.89
N ASN A 25 -20.37 13.33 -52.02
CA ASN A 25 -21.75 12.87 -51.94
C ASN A 25 -22.18 12.50 -50.49
N TYR A 26 -21.25 12.33 -49.53
CA TYR A 26 -21.60 12.07 -48.15
C TYR A 26 -22.17 13.33 -47.50
N THR A 27 -23.37 13.18 -46.94
CA THR A 27 -24.12 14.24 -46.25
C THR A 27 -24.56 13.72 -44.88
N LYS A 28 -25.02 14.59 -44.02
CA LYS A 28 -25.59 14.23 -42.70
C LYS A 28 -26.72 13.17 -42.81
N ALA A 29 -27.42 13.12 -43.94
CA ALA A 29 -28.53 12.18 -44.16
C ALA A 29 -28.05 10.72 -44.22
N GLN A 30 -26.93 10.44 -44.89
CA GLN A 30 -26.37 9.10 -44.99
C GLN A 30 -25.92 8.58 -43.59
N PHE A 31 -25.30 9.43 -42.78
CA PHE A 31 -24.93 9.04 -41.43
C PHE A 31 -26.16 8.76 -40.54
N LYS A 32 -27.26 9.51 -40.71
CA LYS A 32 -28.54 9.23 -40.05
C LYS A 32 -29.19 7.90 -40.48
N GLU A 33 -28.90 7.43 -41.68
CA GLU A 33 -29.33 6.09 -42.13
C GLU A 33 -28.49 4.99 -41.44
N LEU A 34 -27.18 5.21 -41.33
CA LEU A 34 -26.30 4.31 -40.59
C LEU A 34 -26.67 4.25 -39.08
N ASP A 35 -27.17 5.36 -38.51
CA ASP A 35 -27.70 5.39 -37.14
C ASP A 35 -28.90 4.44 -36.96
N LYS A 36 -29.71 4.18 -37.99
CA LYS A 36 -30.78 3.18 -37.91
C LYS A 36 -30.21 1.76 -37.76
N THR A 37 -29.16 1.46 -38.52
CA THR A 37 -28.43 0.19 -38.40
C THR A 37 -27.82 0.00 -37.01
N LEU A 38 -27.24 1.06 -36.45
CA LEU A 38 -26.72 1.01 -35.08
C LEU A 38 -27.81 0.78 -34.05
N LYS A 39 -28.98 1.41 -34.23
CA LYS A 39 -30.12 1.19 -33.33
C LYS A 39 -30.62 -0.25 -33.37
N GLU A 40 -30.77 -0.80 -34.57
CA GLU A 40 -31.16 -2.21 -34.77
C GLU A 40 -30.13 -3.17 -34.20
N SER A 41 -28.82 -2.85 -34.32
CA SER A 41 -27.75 -3.65 -33.72
C SER A 41 -27.86 -3.69 -32.21
N ARG A 42 -28.09 -2.54 -31.55
CA ARG A 42 -28.27 -2.45 -30.11
C ARG A 42 -29.50 -3.21 -29.60
N GLU A 43 -30.64 -3.06 -30.29
CA GLU A 43 -31.87 -3.77 -29.96
C GLU A 43 -31.68 -5.29 -30.03
N ASN A 44 -30.85 -5.78 -30.94
CA ASN A 44 -30.53 -7.20 -31.11
C ASN A 44 -29.26 -7.65 -30.37
N ARG A 45 -28.55 -6.78 -29.64
CA ARG A 45 -27.29 -7.04 -28.92
C ARG A 45 -26.14 -7.53 -29.81
N LEU A 46 -26.05 -7.02 -31.01
CA LEU A 46 -25.06 -7.42 -32.04
C LEU A 46 -23.89 -6.42 -32.18
N ASP A 47 -23.76 -5.45 -31.27
CA ASP A 47 -22.76 -4.38 -31.38
C ASP A 47 -21.32 -4.91 -31.43
N SER A 48 -21.01 -5.97 -30.70
CA SER A 48 -19.68 -6.60 -30.71
C SER A 48 -19.40 -7.33 -32.04
N GLU A 49 -20.38 -8.01 -32.59
CA GLU A 49 -20.25 -8.71 -33.89
C GLU A 49 -20.18 -7.72 -35.04
N LEU A 50 -20.98 -6.65 -34.96
CA LEU A 50 -20.95 -5.56 -35.95
C LEU A 50 -19.59 -4.84 -35.97
N ARG A 51 -19.05 -4.57 -34.78
CA ARG A 51 -17.71 -3.98 -34.65
C ARG A 51 -16.65 -4.88 -35.27
N LYS A 52 -16.62 -6.17 -34.89
CA LYS A 52 -15.67 -7.14 -35.44
C LYS A 52 -15.72 -7.18 -36.98
N LEU A 53 -16.91 -7.19 -37.54
CA LEU A 53 -17.11 -7.12 -39.00
C LEU A 53 -16.50 -5.87 -39.62
N CYS A 54 -16.69 -4.70 -38.99
CA CYS A 54 -16.10 -3.45 -39.41
C CYS A 54 -14.57 -3.44 -39.30
N ASP A 55 -14.01 -3.96 -38.19
CA ASP A 55 -12.57 -4.04 -37.97
C ASP A 55 -11.89 -4.96 -39.01
N GLU A 56 -12.49 -6.11 -39.30
CA GLU A 56 -12.03 -7.03 -40.37
C GLU A 56 -12.06 -6.36 -41.77
N HIS A 57 -13.07 -5.57 -42.04
CA HIS A 57 -13.15 -4.82 -43.28
C HIS A 57 -12.09 -3.71 -43.36
N LEU A 58 -11.85 -2.97 -42.27
CA LEU A 58 -10.85 -1.92 -42.18
C LEU A 58 -9.42 -2.44 -42.32
N ALA A 59 -9.15 -3.67 -41.95
CA ALA A 59 -7.84 -4.31 -42.19
C ALA A 59 -7.47 -4.35 -43.68
N ASN A 60 -8.48 -4.51 -44.56
CA ASN A 60 -8.31 -4.55 -46.01
C ASN A 60 -8.59 -3.18 -46.70
N THR A 61 -9.54 -2.42 -46.16
CA THR A 61 -10.04 -1.16 -46.78
C THR A 61 -9.95 -0.03 -45.73
N LYS A 62 -8.74 0.52 -45.56
CA LYS A 62 -8.41 1.49 -44.49
C LYS A 62 -9.25 2.79 -44.51
N ASN A 63 -9.88 3.12 -45.62
CA ASN A 63 -10.61 4.40 -45.77
C ASN A 63 -12.13 4.20 -45.90
N SER A 64 -12.66 3.03 -45.55
CA SER A 64 -14.12 2.80 -45.56
C SER A 64 -14.83 3.70 -44.55
N ILE A 65 -15.68 4.59 -45.03
CA ILE A 65 -16.44 5.56 -44.23
C ILE A 65 -17.50 4.82 -43.40
N ILE A 66 -18.19 3.84 -44.01
CA ILE A 66 -19.24 3.03 -43.36
C ILE A 66 -18.62 2.22 -42.21
N ALA A 67 -17.50 1.54 -42.46
CA ALA A 67 -16.85 0.72 -41.43
C ALA A 67 -16.29 1.59 -40.28
N HIS A 68 -15.67 2.73 -40.60
CA HIS A 68 -15.21 3.67 -39.57
C HIS A 68 -16.37 4.20 -38.71
N TYR A 69 -17.49 4.60 -39.36
CA TYR A 69 -18.63 5.13 -38.60
C TYR A 69 -19.30 4.09 -37.74
N LEU A 70 -19.69 2.94 -38.32
CA LEU A 70 -20.39 1.86 -37.57
C LEU A 70 -19.49 1.28 -36.48
N GLY A 71 -18.25 0.93 -36.83
CA GLY A 71 -17.30 0.37 -35.88
C GLY A 71 -16.94 1.36 -34.74
N GLY A 72 -16.69 2.63 -35.11
CA GLY A 72 -16.37 3.68 -34.14
C GLY A 72 -17.54 4.02 -33.22
N MET A 73 -18.76 4.11 -33.74
CA MET A 73 -19.95 4.35 -32.92
C MET A 73 -20.29 3.17 -32.02
N CYS A 74 -20.05 1.93 -32.46
CA CYS A 74 -20.14 0.76 -31.56
C CYS A 74 -19.10 0.81 -30.45
N ALA A 75 -17.86 1.18 -30.75
CA ALA A 75 -16.80 1.32 -29.77
C ALA A 75 -17.16 2.38 -28.71
N LEU A 76 -17.59 3.55 -29.12
CA LEU A 76 -18.01 4.63 -28.22
C LEU A 76 -19.21 4.23 -27.35
N SER A 77 -20.20 3.53 -27.91
CA SER A 77 -21.38 3.09 -27.15
C SER A 77 -21.06 2.01 -26.11
N GLN A 78 -20.06 1.18 -26.36
CA GLN A 78 -19.59 0.14 -25.44
C GLN A 78 -18.63 0.68 -24.37
N GLN A 79 -18.40 2.00 -24.32
CA GLN A 79 -17.42 2.63 -23.43
C GLN A 79 -16.01 2.03 -23.56
N ILE A 80 -15.63 1.65 -24.77
CA ILE A 80 -14.30 1.20 -25.09
C ILE A 80 -13.41 2.44 -25.13
N ILE A 81 -12.30 2.41 -24.41
CA ILE A 81 -11.32 3.51 -24.37
C ILE A 81 -10.49 3.48 -25.67
N ASP A 82 -11.14 3.65 -26.78
CA ASP A 82 -10.53 3.75 -28.10
C ASP A 82 -11.46 4.54 -29.04
N ASP A 83 -11.07 5.75 -29.37
CA ASP A 83 -11.75 6.62 -30.32
C ASP A 83 -11.03 6.70 -31.69
N SER A 84 -9.95 5.91 -31.88
CA SER A 84 -9.08 5.96 -33.05
C SER A 84 -9.84 5.78 -34.37
N THR A 85 -10.83 4.93 -34.40
CA THR A 85 -11.67 4.66 -35.58
C THR A 85 -12.47 5.92 -36.00
N MET A 86 -13.07 6.60 -35.01
CA MET A 86 -13.78 7.86 -35.27
C MET A 86 -12.83 9.01 -35.59
N VAL A 87 -11.67 9.08 -34.95
CA VAL A 87 -10.61 10.04 -35.24
C VAL A 87 -10.17 9.92 -36.70
N ASN A 88 -9.94 8.70 -37.19
CA ASN A 88 -9.59 8.45 -38.59
C ASN A 88 -10.70 8.95 -39.53
N LEU A 89 -11.97 8.64 -39.20
CA LEU A 89 -13.11 9.12 -39.97
C LEU A 89 -13.17 10.65 -40.08
N VAL A 90 -13.06 11.32 -38.93
CA VAL A 90 -13.08 12.79 -38.86
C VAL A 90 -11.91 13.37 -39.67
N THR A 91 -10.71 12.80 -39.55
CA THR A 91 -9.51 13.22 -40.27
C THR A 91 -9.71 13.15 -41.79
N ILE A 92 -10.34 12.07 -42.32
CA ILE A 92 -10.69 11.94 -43.73
C ILE A 92 -11.49 13.16 -44.20
N PHE A 93 -12.46 13.62 -43.45
CA PHE A 93 -13.30 14.77 -43.81
C PHE A 93 -12.62 16.12 -43.56
N VAL A 94 -11.73 16.24 -42.57
CA VAL A 94 -10.89 17.42 -42.32
C VAL A 94 -9.96 17.65 -43.52
N ASP A 95 -9.25 16.61 -43.99
CA ASP A 95 -8.32 16.66 -45.14
C ASP A 95 -9.02 17.06 -46.42
N ASN A 96 -10.33 16.83 -46.53
CA ASN A 96 -11.17 17.20 -47.66
C ASN A 96 -12.01 18.46 -47.41
N HIS A 97 -11.73 19.23 -46.35
CA HIS A 97 -12.37 20.51 -46.02
C HIS A 97 -13.92 20.44 -45.92
N LYS A 98 -14.48 19.30 -45.44
CA LYS A 98 -15.92 19.10 -45.30
C LYS A 98 -16.39 19.48 -43.88
N TRP A 99 -16.15 20.73 -43.51
CA TRP A 99 -16.36 21.22 -42.13
C TRP A 99 -17.76 20.96 -41.58
N GLY A 100 -18.83 21.02 -42.38
CA GLY A 100 -20.19 20.72 -41.92
C GLY A 100 -20.39 19.25 -41.52
N ILE A 101 -19.66 18.30 -42.13
CA ILE A 101 -19.65 16.87 -41.72
C ILE A 101 -18.73 16.68 -40.54
N VAL A 102 -17.56 17.30 -40.58
CA VAL A 102 -16.59 17.28 -39.46
C VAL A 102 -17.26 17.71 -38.15
N ARG A 103 -17.97 18.83 -38.17
CA ARG A 103 -18.75 19.33 -37.05
C ARG A 103 -19.76 18.29 -36.57
N PHE A 104 -20.56 17.72 -37.46
CA PHE A 104 -21.55 16.71 -37.13
C PHE A 104 -20.93 15.48 -36.48
N LEU A 105 -19.83 14.96 -37.01
CA LEU A 105 -19.12 13.79 -36.46
C LEU A 105 -18.51 14.09 -35.09
N CYS A 106 -17.89 15.26 -34.90
CA CYS A 106 -17.38 15.69 -33.60
C CYS A 106 -18.50 15.83 -32.57
N GLU A 107 -19.64 16.45 -32.93
CA GLU A 107 -20.80 16.55 -32.05
C GLU A 107 -21.32 15.16 -31.67
N ARG A 108 -21.35 14.19 -32.62
CA ARG A 108 -21.73 12.79 -32.33
C ARG A 108 -20.76 12.08 -31.42
N MET A 109 -19.46 12.28 -31.56
CA MET A 109 -18.46 11.74 -30.62
C MET A 109 -18.70 12.28 -29.22
N LEU A 110 -18.98 13.56 -29.10
CA LEU A 110 -19.18 14.24 -27.81
C LEU A 110 -20.50 13.88 -27.11
N GLU A 111 -21.44 13.20 -27.78
CA GLU A 111 -22.63 12.62 -27.14
C GLU A 111 -22.27 11.43 -26.18
N TYR A 112 -21.15 10.75 -26.44
CA TYR A 112 -20.70 9.60 -25.68
C TYR A 112 -19.62 9.93 -24.63
N GLY A 113 -19.07 11.13 -24.70
CA GLY A 113 -18.07 11.62 -23.77
C GLY A 113 -17.20 12.73 -24.31
N GLU A 114 -16.36 13.29 -23.47
CA GLU A 114 -15.44 14.37 -23.86
C GLU A 114 -14.21 13.79 -24.58
N SER A 115 -13.99 14.18 -25.82
CA SER A 115 -12.81 13.84 -26.62
C SER A 115 -11.98 15.10 -26.90
N LYS A 116 -10.70 15.09 -26.52
CA LYS A 116 -9.76 16.20 -26.83
C LYS A 116 -9.67 16.47 -28.29
N PHE A 117 -9.61 15.43 -29.12
CA PHE A 117 -9.55 15.53 -30.55
C PHE A 117 -10.82 16.18 -31.11
N ALA A 118 -12.00 15.66 -30.71
CA ALA A 118 -13.28 16.20 -31.19
C ALA A 118 -13.46 17.66 -30.77
N LEU A 119 -13.11 18.05 -29.56
CA LEU A 119 -13.18 19.42 -29.06
C LEU A 119 -12.22 20.35 -29.82
N ARG A 120 -10.96 19.96 -30.05
CA ARG A 120 -10.00 20.74 -30.83
C ARG A 120 -10.48 20.94 -32.25
N THR A 121 -10.90 19.85 -32.90
CA THR A 121 -11.42 19.90 -34.26
C THR A 121 -12.69 20.72 -34.37
N LEU A 122 -13.58 20.63 -33.39
CA LEU A 122 -14.80 21.42 -33.30
C LEU A 122 -14.49 22.92 -33.12
N SER A 123 -13.50 23.27 -32.29
CA SER A 123 -13.00 24.64 -32.17
C SER A 123 -12.53 25.19 -33.51
N ASP A 124 -11.82 24.38 -34.30
CA ASP A 124 -11.36 24.80 -35.64
C ASP A 124 -12.53 24.95 -36.62
N CYS A 125 -13.59 24.13 -36.52
CA CYS A 125 -14.82 24.33 -37.29
C CYS A 125 -15.45 25.70 -36.96
N TYR A 126 -15.63 26.05 -35.70
CA TYR A 126 -16.23 27.32 -35.29
C TYR A 126 -15.35 28.54 -35.64
N LYS A 127 -14.02 28.41 -35.56
CA LYS A 127 -13.11 29.46 -36.05
C LYS A 127 -13.29 29.72 -37.52
N ASN A 128 -13.44 28.68 -38.35
CA ASN A 128 -13.70 28.82 -39.79
C ASN A 128 -15.08 29.44 -40.07
N GLU A 129 -16.06 29.28 -39.18
CA GLU A 129 -17.39 29.88 -39.26
C GLU A 129 -17.42 31.31 -38.64
N ASN A 130 -16.32 31.81 -38.06
CA ASN A 130 -16.22 33.07 -37.30
C ASN A 130 -17.20 33.16 -36.12
N ASP A 131 -17.49 32.05 -35.48
CA ASP A 131 -18.37 31.96 -34.32
C ASP A 131 -17.53 31.96 -33.04
N GLU A 132 -17.13 33.14 -32.59
CA GLU A 132 -16.26 33.29 -31.41
C GLU A 132 -16.91 32.76 -30.12
N GLU A 133 -18.22 32.91 -29.96
CA GLU A 133 -18.92 32.49 -28.74
C GLU A 133 -18.86 30.96 -28.57
N SER A 134 -19.12 30.24 -29.67
CA SER A 134 -18.99 28.78 -29.70
C SER A 134 -17.56 28.33 -29.54
N VAL A 135 -16.57 29.06 -30.04
CA VAL A 135 -15.14 28.77 -29.80
C VAL A 135 -14.83 28.82 -28.31
N TYR A 136 -15.21 29.88 -27.62
CA TYR A 136 -14.95 29.97 -26.16
C TYR A 136 -15.66 28.89 -25.39
N SER A 137 -16.92 28.58 -25.72
CA SER A 137 -17.67 27.49 -25.07
C SER A 137 -16.97 26.14 -25.23
N VAL A 138 -16.44 25.84 -26.42
CA VAL A 138 -15.64 24.62 -26.65
C VAL A 138 -14.31 24.67 -25.92
N TRP A 139 -13.66 25.83 -25.81
CA TRP A 139 -12.41 25.96 -25.07
C TRP A 139 -12.62 25.74 -23.55
N GLU A 140 -13.71 26.18 -22.97
CA GLU A 140 -14.07 25.90 -21.59
C GLU A 140 -14.14 24.39 -21.33
N ARG A 141 -14.74 23.64 -22.25
CA ARG A 141 -14.77 22.17 -22.19
C ARG A 141 -13.38 21.59 -22.40
N LEU A 142 -12.63 22.07 -23.39
CA LEU A 142 -11.29 21.56 -23.72
C LEU A 142 -10.30 21.79 -22.57
N VAL A 143 -10.33 22.96 -21.92
CA VAL A 143 -9.47 23.24 -20.76
C VAL A 143 -9.77 22.32 -19.56
N LYS A 144 -11.01 21.84 -19.42
CA LYS A 144 -11.38 20.87 -18.39
C LYS A 144 -10.86 19.46 -18.67
N VAL A 145 -10.70 19.08 -19.93
CA VAL A 145 -10.28 17.73 -20.34
C VAL A 145 -8.84 17.66 -20.80
N ASP A 146 -8.24 18.76 -21.20
CA ASP A 146 -6.84 18.83 -21.61
C ASP A 146 -6.01 19.71 -20.67
N TYR A 147 -5.32 19.04 -19.74
CA TYR A 147 -4.51 19.70 -18.70
C TYR A 147 -3.15 20.21 -19.22
N GLU A 148 -2.85 19.98 -20.49
CA GLU A 148 -1.65 20.55 -21.11
C GLU A 148 -1.92 21.90 -21.78
N GLU A 149 -3.19 22.31 -21.94
CA GLU A 149 -3.60 23.54 -22.61
C GLU A 149 -3.48 24.78 -21.69
N ALA A 150 -2.25 25.28 -21.52
CA ALA A 150 -2.00 26.49 -20.73
C ALA A 150 -2.43 27.77 -21.46
N ASP A 151 -2.17 27.86 -22.77
CA ASP A 151 -2.47 29.06 -23.57
C ASP A 151 -3.97 29.28 -23.72
N LEU A 152 -4.77 28.21 -23.87
CA LEU A 152 -6.23 28.33 -23.92
C LEU A 152 -6.80 28.76 -22.56
N ALA A 153 -6.25 28.24 -21.45
CA ALA A 153 -6.67 28.67 -20.12
C ALA A 153 -6.38 30.17 -19.91
N LYS A 154 -5.21 30.66 -20.37
CA LYS A 154 -4.88 32.10 -20.35
C LYS A 154 -5.85 32.90 -21.22
N SER A 155 -6.14 32.47 -22.43
CA SER A 155 -7.07 33.15 -23.33
C SER A 155 -8.49 33.23 -22.80
N LEU A 156 -8.95 32.20 -22.12
CA LEU A 156 -10.23 32.18 -21.40
C LEU A 156 -10.23 33.18 -20.27
N ALA A 157 -9.16 33.18 -19.44
CA ALA A 157 -9.03 34.15 -18.35
C ALA A 157 -9.10 35.59 -18.83
N GLU A 158 -8.38 35.92 -19.94
CA GLU A 158 -8.40 37.23 -20.57
C GLU A 158 -9.81 37.60 -21.12
N ASN A 159 -10.55 36.60 -21.62
CA ASN A 159 -11.92 36.84 -22.10
C ASN A 159 -12.87 37.12 -20.91
N PHE A 160 -12.81 36.36 -19.84
CA PHE A 160 -13.60 36.59 -18.63
C PHE A 160 -13.24 37.93 -17.96
N GLU A 161 -11.96 38.31 -17.92
CA GLU A 161 -11.52 39.63 -17.45
C GLU A 161 -12.14 40.76 -18.28
N LYS A 162 -12.15 40.64 -19.63
CA LYS A 162 -12.82 41.62 -20.54
C LYS A 162 -14.32 41.70 -20.34
N LYS A 163 -14.97 40.58 -19.97
CA LYS A 163 -16.40 40.53 -19.67
C LYS A 163 -16.76 41.06 -18.28
N GLY A 164 -15.74 41.32 -17.43
CA GLY A 164 -15.90 41.77 -16.05
C GLY A 164 -16.18 40.67 -15.01
N ASP A 165 -16.12 39.41 -15.42
CA ASP A 165 -16.21 38.24 -14.54
C ASP A 165 -14.82 37.92 -13.97
N LEU A 166 -14.47 38.64 -12.88
CA LEU A 166 -13.15 38.54 -12.28
C LEU A 166 -12.95 37.23 -11.52
N GLU A 167 -14.02 36.60 -11.01
CA GLU A 167 -13.93 35.33 -10.30
C GLU A 167 -13.52 34.23 -11.25
N SER A 168 -14.21 34.06 -12.37
CA SER A 168 -13.85 33.11 -13.42
C SER A 168 -12.47 33.42 -14.01
N ALA A 169 -12.15 34.71 -14.23
CA ALA A 169 -10.83 35.09 -14.75
C ALA A 169 -9.70 34.63 -13.81
N VAL A 170 -9.82 34.84 -12.51
CA VAL A 170 -8.83 34.41 -11.49
C VAL A 170 -8.68 32.89 -11.49
N ASP A 171 -9.78 32.12 -11.58
CA ASP A 171 -9.71 30.67 -11.62
C ASP A 171 -8.95 30.19 -12.86
N TYR A 172 -9.29 30.69 -14.05
CA TYR A 172 -8.57 30.31 -15.27
C TYR A 172 -7.11 30.77 -15.30
N TYR A 173 -6.78 31.95 -14.71
CA TYR A 173 -5.38 32.37 -14.54
C TYR A 173 -4.62 31.44 -13.57
N LYS A 174 -5.21 31.01 -12.49
CA LYS A 174 -4.61 30.02 -11.57
C LYS A 174 -4.34 28.69 -12.29
N ARG A 175 -5.28 28.22 -13.11
CA ARG A 175 -5.10 27.01 -13.95
C ARG A 175 -3.95 27.19 -14.94
N ALA A 176 -3.92 28.31 -15.67
CA ALA A 176 -2.84 28.63 -16.60
C ALA A 176 -1.46 28.67 -15.90
N LEU A 177 -1.37 29.31 -14.72
CA LEU A 177 -0.16 29.39 -13.92
C LEU A 177 0.43 28.01 -13.60
N HIS A 178 -0.41 27.11 -13.10
CA HIS A 178 0.02 25.75 -12.75
C HIS A 178 0.49 24.97 -13.98
N ARG A 179 -0.16 25.14 -15.12
CA ARG A 179 0.20 24.48 -16.38
C ARG A 179 1.50 25.02 -16.97
N TYR A 180 1.74 26.34 -16.88
CA TYR A 180 3.01 26.93 -17.28
C TYR A 180 4.18 26.50 -16.37
N ILE A 181 3.93 26.31 -15.06
CA ILE A 181 4.92 25.71 -14.16
C ILE A 181 5.28 24.29 -14.60
N ALA A 182 4.27 23.46 -14.92
CA ALA A 182 4.48 22.10 -15.39
C ALA A 182 5.24 22.03 -16.73
N LYS A 183 5.00 23.02 -17.62
CA LYS A 183 5.72 23.15 -18.90
C LYS A 183 7.09 23.83 -18.80
N LEU A 184 7.49 24.25 -17.61
CA LEU A 184 8.77 24.94 -17.36
C LEU A 184 8.91 26.26 -18.12
N LEU A 185 7.82 27.00 -18.32
CA LEU A 185 7.78 28.28 -19.05
C LEU A 185 7.77 29.46 -18.09
N PHE A 186 8.94 29.79 -17.51
CA PHE A 186 9.04 30.80 -16.43
C PHE A 186 8.57 32.20 -16.83
N ALA A 187 8.77 32.64 -18.06
CA ALA A 187 8.31 33.96 -18.52
C ALA A 187 6.78 34.08 -18.42
N ASN A 188 6.06 33.03 -18.85
CA ASN A 188 4.61 32.98 -18.75
C ASN A 188 4.15 32.84 -17.29
N VAL A 189 4.89 32.06 -16.46
CA VAL A 189 4.63 31.98 -15.02
C VAL A 189 4.69 33.36 -14.39
N LYS A 190 5.73 34.15 -14.68
CA LYS A 190 5.86 35.51 -14.15
C LYS A 190 4.74 36.44 -14.61
N GLU A 191 4.41 36.42 -15.89
CA GLU A 191 3.33 37.24 -16.45
C GLU A 191 1.98 36.97 -15.74
N ILE A 192 1.61 35.70 -15.57
CA ILE A 192 0.36 35.32 -14.89
C ILE A 192 0.41 35.61 -13.39
N TRP A 193 1.59 35.41 -12.76
CA TRP A 193 1.80 35.76 -11.36
C TRP A 193 1.54 37.23 -11.10
N ASP A 194 2.11 38.11 -11.90
CA ASP A 194 1.91 39.57 -11.80
C ASP A 194 0.43 39.94 -12.01
N LYS A 195 -0.26 39.28 -12.94
CA LYS A 195 -1.70 39.46 -13.18
C LYS A 195 -2.53 39.05 -11.95
N LEU A 196 -2.25 37.88 -11.36
CA LEU A 196 -2.94 37.40 -10.17
C LEU A 196 -2.70 38.28 -8.95
N LEU A 197 -1.51 38.84 -8.79
CA LEU A 197 -1.21 39.79 -7.73
C LEU A 197 -2.04 41.08 -7.86
N LEU A 198 -2.40 41.49 -9.08
CA LEU A 198 -3.29 42.65 -9.30
C LEU A 198 -4.76 42.28 -9.04
N LEU A 199 -5.20 41.06 -9.42
CA LEU A 199 -6.61 40.65 -9.37
C LEU A 199 -7.02 40.10 -7.98
N CYS A 200 -6.14 39.37 -7.31
CA CYS A 200 -6.43 38.76 -6.00
C CYS A 200 -5.25 38.92 -5.00
N PRO A 201 -4.86 40.17 -4.68
CA PRO A 201 -3.71 40.46 -3.82
C PRO A 201 -3.91 40.04 -2.34
N GLU A 202 -5.11 39.60 -1.96
CA GLU A 202 -5.43 39.08 -0.62
C GLU A 202 -5.13 37.60 -0.47
N ASP A 203 -5.00 36.83 -1.55
CA ASP A 203 -4.78 35.41 -1.52
C ASP A 203 -3.28 35.04 -1.34
N ILE A 204 -2.67 35.60 -0.29
CA ILE A 204 -1.25 35.41 0.01
C ILE A 204 -0.89 33.92 0.14
N ASP A 205 -1.79 33.13 0.73
CA ASP A 205 -1.58 31.70 0.93
C ASP A 205 -1.41 30.95 -0.39
N PHE A 206 -2.17 31.31 -1.43
CA PHE A 206 -2.00 30.77 -2.76
C PHE A 206 -0.58 31.02 -3.29
N PHE A 207 -0.10 32.25 -3.19
CA PHE A 207 1.24 32.63 -3.65
C PHE A 207 2.34 31.90 -2.87
N LEU A 208 2.20 31.79 -1.55
CA LEU A 208 3.13 31.04 -0.70
C LEU A 208 3.14 29.52 -1.01
N HIS A 209 2.03 29.00 -1.50
CA HIS A 209 1.97 27.60 -1.94
C HIS A 209 2.62 27.40 -3.32
N VAL A 210 2.27 28.24 -4.27
CA VAL A 210 2.75 28.12 -5.67
C VAL A 210 4.26 28.35 -5.75
N GLN A 211 4.82 29.27 -4.99
CA GLN A 211 6.27 29.53 -5.00
C GLN A 211 7.09 28.27 -4.62
N LYS A 212 6.59 27.41 -3.73
CA LYS A 212 7.25 26.12 -3.42
C LYS A 212 7.33 25.21 -4.64
N ARG A 213 6.30 25.23 -5.49
CA ARG A 213 6.31 24.48 -6.76
C ARG A 213 7.30 25.10 -7.75
N VAL A 214 7.40 26.43 -7.78
CA VAL A 214 8.37 27.13 -8.63
C VAL A 214 9.80 26.83 -8.17
N ALA A 215 10.10 26.88 -6.86
CA ALA A 215 11.40 26.51 -6.32
C ALA A 215 11.80 25.08 -6.70
N LYS A 216 10.85 24.13 -6.65
CA LYS A 216 11.07 22.71 -6.98
C LYS A 216 11.26 22.46 -8.48
N ASN A 217 10.45 23.10 -9.34
CA ASN A 217 10.45 22.80 -10.76
C ASN A 217 11.45 23.63 -11.56
N PHE A 218 11.79 24.84 -11.09
CA PHE A 218 12.77 25.73 -11.69
C PHE A 218 14.01 25.83 -10.82
N ASP A 219 14.04 26.83 -9.94
CA ASP A 219 15.10 27.05 -8.94
C ASP A 219 14.59 27.97 -7.80
N GLU A 220 15.35 27.98 -6.69
CA GLU A 220 15.03 28.77 -5.50
C GLU A 220 15.15 30.30 -5.75
N LEU A 221 16.08 30.75 -6.60
CA LEU A 221 16.26 32.16 -6.91
C LEU A 221 15.07 32.73 -7.67
N LYS A 222 14.49 31.97 -8.63
CA LYS A 222 13.27 32.36 -9.32
C LYS A 222 12.08 32.46 -8.38
N ALA A 223 11.94 31.51 -7.45
CA ALA A 223 10.91 31.59 -6.42
C ALA A 223 11.09 32.80 -5.52
N GLY A 224 12.32 33.11 -5.11
CA GLY A 224 12.66 34.31 -4.37
C GLY A 224 12.31 35.60 -5.10
N THR A 225 12.51 35.65 -6.42
CA THR A 225 12.12 36.79 -7.25
C THR A 225 10.60 37.04 -7.22
N LEU A 226 9.79 35.97 -7.36
CA LEU A 226 8.33 36.06 -7.28
C LEU A 226 7.85 36.49 -5.88
N LEU A 227 8.49 35.98 -4.82
CA LEU A 227 8.18 36.36 -3.45
C LEU A 227 8.44 37.86 -3.15
N LYS A 228 9.42 38.51 -3.79
CA LYS A 228 9.66 39.92 -3.64
C LYS A 228 8.49 40.79 -4.13
N GLU A 229 7.79 40.35 -5.17
CA GLU A 229 6.59 41.04 -5.64
C GLU A 229 5.45 40.92 -4.61
N VAL A 230 5.28 39.73 -3.99
CA VAL A 230 4.31 39.54 -2.90
C VAL A 230 4.65 40.38 -1.69
N TYR A 231 5.95 40.49 -1.35
CA TYR A 231 6.42 41.40 -0.29
C TYR A 231 5.99 42.83 -0.52
N ASN A 232 6.14 43.36 -1.74
CA ASN A 232 5.73 44.73 -2.09
C ASN A 232 4.24 44.97 -1.80
N VAL A 233 3.38 44.04 -2.17
CA VAL A 233 1.93 44.05 -1.89
C VAL A 233 1.65 44.08 -0.37
N CYS A 234 2.39 43.25 0.41
CA CYS A 234 2.22 43.24 1.86
C CYS A 234 2.61 44.55 2.52
N ILE A 235 3.68 45.22 2.05
CA ILE A 235 4.11 46.54 2.55
C ILE A 235 3.11 47.61 2.19
N GLU A 236 2.55 47.62 1.00
CA GLU A 236 1.49 48.56 0.59
C GLU A 236 0.25 48.46 1.48
N LYS A 237 -0.10 47.22 1.92
CA LYS A 237 -1.20 46.95 2.83
C LYS A 237 -0.87 47.13 4.33
N ASP A 238 0.36 47.53 4.67
CA ASP A 238 0.89 47.63 6.05
C ASP A 238 0.84 46.33 6.85
N ASP A 239 0.83 45.16 6.16
CA ASP A 239 0.95 43.84 6.81
C ASP A 239 2.41 43.45 7.04
N ILE A 240 2.98 44.06 8.06
CA ILE A 240 4.39 43.92 8.43
C ILE A 240 4.71 42.46 8.86
N ASN A 241 3.77 41.73 9.46
CA ASN A 241 4.03 40.35 9.93
C ASN A 241 4.21 39.40 8.76
N THR A 242 3.31 39.47 7.78
CA THR A 242 3.40 38.66 6.57
C THR A 242 4.62 39.08 5.74
N ALA A 243 4.92 40.38 5.64
CA ALA A 243 6.12 40.88 4.98
C ALA A 243 7.41 40.29 5.56
N ILE A 244 7.56 40.27 6.91
CA ILE A 244 8.70 39.63 7.59
C ILE A 244 8.79 38.13 7.23
N ASN A 245 7.69 37.40 7.23
CA ASN A 245 7.69 35.98 6.91
C ASN A 245 8.11 35.71 5.45
N ILE A 246 7.64 36.56 4.51
CA ILE A 246 8.05 36.48 3.11
C ILE A 246 9.54 36.76 2.95
N LEU A 247 10.05 37.80 3.60
CA LEU A 247 11.49 38.13 3.54
C LEU A 247 12.36 37.02 4.15
N LYS A 248 11.89 36.33 5.19
CA LYS A 248 12.59 35.15 5.71
C LYS A 248 12.69 34.07 4.66
N LEU A 249 11.59 33.78 3.91
CA LEU A 249 11.62 32.82 2.82
C LEU A 249 12.56 33.24 1.69
N VAL A 250 12.58 34.55 1.32
CA VAL A 250 13.53 35.05 0.34
C VAL A 250 14.97 34.84 0.80
N LEU A 251 15.26 35.14 2.09
CA LEU A 251 16.57 34.92 2.69
C LEU A 251 16.90 33.42 2.91
N ASP A 252 15.92 32.56 2.95
CA ASP A 252 16.11 31.10 2.94
C ASP A 252 16.61 30.61 1.58
N TYR A 253 16.16 31.22 0.49
CA TYR A 253 16.58 30.91 -0.87
C TYR A 253 17.89 31.63 -1.27
N ASP A 254 18.09 32.87 -0.79
CA ASP A 254 19.31 33.64 -1.04
C ASP A 254 19.77 34.34 0.24
N ASN A 255 20.73 33.73 0.94
CA ASN A 255 21.29 34.30 2.20
C ASN A 255 22.05 35.58 2.02
N ASP A 256 22.50 35.87 0.80
CA ASP A 256 23.34 37.06 0.51
C ASP A 256 22.55 38.23 -0.08
N ASP A 257 21.21 38.10 -0.17
CA ASP A 257 20.33 39.17 -0.65
C ASP A 257 20.36 40.39 0.27
N ARG A 258 21.15 41.39 -0.15
CA ARG A 258 21.36 42.63 0.62
C ARG A 258 20.08 43.46 0.74
N LEU A 259 19.22 43.45 -0.30
CA LEU A 259 17.95 44.16 -0.28
C LEU A 259 17.00 43.53 0.74
N ALA A 260 16.80 42.22 0.67
CA ALA A 260 15.95 41.51 1.62
C ALA A 260 16.44 41.67 3.07
N ARG A 261 17.76 41.66 3.29
CA ARG A 261 18.36 41.92 4.63
C ARG A 261 18.08 43.34 5.15
N LYS A 262 18.13 44.34 4.30
CA LYS A 262 17.79 45.71 4.65
C LYS A 262 16.29 45.81 4.97
N GLU A 263 15.45 45.34 4.06
CA GLU A 263 13.99 45.43 4.17
C GLU A 263 13.45 44.69 5.42
N ILE A 264 13.99 43.50 5.76
CA ILE A 264 13.57 42.80 6.98
C ILE A 264 13.98 43.59 8.25
N THR A 265 15.12 44.28 8.22
CA THR A 265 15.55 45.12 9.34
C THR A 265 14.59 46.30 9.51
N ASP A 266 14.18 46.93 8.42
CA ASP A 266 13.25 48.06 8.42
C ASP A 266 11.82 47.60 8.81
N CYS A 267 11.40 46.42 8.43
CA CYS A 267 10.15 45.80 8.90
C CYS A 267 10.19 45.58 10.43
N TYR A 268 11.29 45.08 10.98
CA TYR A 268 11.41 44.92 12.42
C TYR A 268 11.43 46.29 13.16
N ARG A 269 12.02 47.32 12.57
CA ARG A 269 11.95 48.69 13.12
C ARG A 269 10.51 49.22 13.17
N LYS A 270 9.72 48.95 12.14
CA LYS A 270 8.30 49.32 12.12
C LYS A 270 7.50 48.53 13.14
N LYS A 271 7.72 47.21 13.21
CA LYS A 271 7.00 46.32 14.11
C LYS A 271 7.23 46.60 15.58
N TYR A 272 8.46 46.90 15.94
CA TYR A 272 8.87 47.08 17.32
C TYR A 272 9.27 48.55 17.64
N LYS A 273 8.69 49.54 16.94
CA LYS A 273 9.02 50.97 17.05
C LYS A 273 9.05 51.50 18.46
N ASP A 274 8.19 51.00 19.35
CA ASP A 274 8.05 51.44 20.74
C ASP A 274 8.95 50.66 21.72
N HIS A 275 9.80 49.76 21.24
CA HIS A 275 10.68 48.95 22.08
C HIS A 275 11.96 49.71 22.40
N SER A 276 12.23 50.01 23.69
CA SER A 276 13.36 50.82 24.17
C SER A 276 14.76 50.30 23.80
N GLN A 277 14.91 49.01 23.59
CA GLN A 277 16.19 48.35 23.30
C GLN A 277 16.32 47.95 21.82
N LEU A 278 15.42 48.35 20.94
CA LEU A 278 15.36 47.91 19.56
C LEU A 278 16.70 48.04 18.81
N GLU A 279 17.26 49.21 18.75
CA GLU A 279 18.51 49.47 18.02
C GLU A 279 19.73 48.77 18.67
N THR A 280 19.69 48.56 19.98
CA THR A 280 20.70 47.79 20.69
C THR A 280 20.64 46.31 20.23
N TYR A 281 19.45 45.73 20.12
CA TYR A 281 19.27 44.32 19.68
C TYR A 281 19.59 44.13 18.20
N ILE A 282 19.25 45.08 17.32
CA ILE A 282 19.66 45.11 15.92
C ILE A 282 21.19 45.07 15.79
N ARG A 283 21.90 45.83 16.60
CA ARG A 283 23.37 45.92 16.61
C ARG A 283 24.00 44.64 17.16
N ILE A 284 23.53 44.13 18.30
CA ILE A 284 24.06 42.90 18.93
C ILE A 284 23.90 41.70 18.04
N SER A 285 22.72 41.51 17.42
CA SER A 285 22.45 40.43 16.48
C SER A 285 23.19 40.58 15.15
N SER A 286 23.77 41.72 14.86
CA SER A 286 24.36 42.08 13.55
C SER A 286 23.32 41.96 12.40
N LEU A 287 22.05 42.29 12.69
CA LEU A 287 20.94 42.13 11.74
C LEU A 287 21.12 43.07 10.53
N ALA A 288 21.39 44.33 10.76
CA ALA A 288 21.47 45.33 9.68
C ALA A 288 22.70 45.16 8.78
N GLN A 289 23.86 44.80 9.35
CA GLN A 289 25.12 44.70 8.62
C GLN A 289 26.07 43.71 9.31
N GLY A 290 26.99 43.11 8.56
CA GLY A 290 28.07 42.29 9.11
C GLY A 290 28.33 41.01 8.35
N PRO A 291 29.44 40.34 8.66
CA PRO A 291 29.84 39.09 8.02
C PRO A 291 29.00 37.90 8.51
N ARG A 292 28.13 38.14 9.50
CA ARG A 292 27.29 37.07 10.05
C ARG A 292 26.21 36.66 9.08
N ASN A 293 25.94 35.33 9.03
CA ASN A 293 24.81 34.78 8.27
C ASN A 293 23.49 35.44 8.69
N VAL A 294 22.72 35.89 7.73
CA VAL A 294 21.51 36.68 8.01
C VAL A 294 20.44 35.87 8.76
N LYS A 295 20.33 34.55 8.51
CA LYS A 295 19.40 33.69 9.26
C LYS A 295 19.74 33.62 10.74
N GLU A 296 21.02 33.46 11.04
CA GLU A 296 21.48 33.47 12.44
C GLU A 296 21.23 34.83 13.07
N ALA A 297 21.49 35.93 12.33
CA ALA A 297 21.24 37.28 12.80
C ALA A 297 19.74 37.50 13.09
N VAL A 298 18.85 37.07 12.23
CA VAL A 298 17.39 37.12 12.43
C VAL A 298 16.98 36.31 13.66
N GLN A 299 17.45 35.08 13.78
CA GLN A 299 17.14 34.22 14.92
C GLN A 299 17.63 34.81 16.24
N ASP A 300 18.82 35.37 16.25
CA ASP A 300 19.39 35.98 17.42
C ASP A 300 18.64 37.25 17.80
N PHE A 301 18.29 38.10 16.82
CA PHE A 301 17.44 39.27 17.04
C PHE A 301 16.07 38.86 17.63
N GLU A 302 15.41 37.88 17.05
CA GLU A 302 14.11 37.41 17.53
C GLU A 302 14.18 36.80 18.94
N LYS A 303 15.29 36.18 19.30
CA LYS A 303 15.52 35.73 20.68
C LYS A 303 15.62 36.90 21.65
N HIS A 304 16.39 37.89 21.29
CA HIS A 304 16.59 39.08 22.19
C HIS A 304 15.31 39.88 22.33
N ILE A 305 14.62 40.20 21.23
CA ILE A 305 13.41 41.04 21.26
C ILE A 305 12.23 40.36 21.97
N ALA A 306 12.25 39.02 22.11
CA ALA A 306 11.26 38.29 22.87
C ALA A 306 11.35 38.52 24.39
N PHE A 307 12.50 38.99 24.87
CA PHE A 307 12.70 39.35 26.29
C PHE A 307 12.25 40.75 26.55
N ASP A 308 10.91 40.97 26.53
CA ASP A 308 10.33 42.29 26.81
C ASP A 308 9.32 42.20 27.96
N ARG A 309 9.05 43.40 28.59
CA ARG A 309 8.08 43.50 29.67
C ARG A 309 6.72 42.91 29.30
N GLY A 310 6.21 42.05 30.19
CA GLY A 310 4.90 41.40 30.01
C GLY A 310 4.96 40.10 29.20
N ASN A 311 6.11 39.75 28.61
CA ASN A 311 6.31 38.48 27.95
C ASN A 311 6.61 37.36 28.95
N PHE A 312 6.47 36.12 28.50
CA PHE A 312 6.63 34.96 29.34
C PHE A 312 7.85 34.14 28.96
N VAL A 313 8.48 33.55 29.99
CA VAL A 313 9.68 32.72 29.87
C VAL A 313 9.49 31.44 30.72
N TYR A 314 10.28 30.42 30.42
CA TYR A 314 10.29 29.16 31.21
C TYR A 314 11.70 28.90 31.73
N HIS A 315 11.76 28.59 32.99
CA HIS A 315 12.96 28.10 33.68
C HIS A 315 12.75 26.70 34.19
N ARG A 316 13.71 25.83 34.02
CA ARG A 316 13.58 24.40 34.38
C ARG A 316 13.19 24.17 35.84
N THR A 317 13.69 24.98 36.76
CA THR A 317 13.43 24.81 38.20
C THR A 317 12.24 25.65 38.69
N TRP A 318 12.08 26.87 38.18
CA TRP A 318 11.06 27.80 38.68
C TRP A 318 9.78 27.84 37.85
N GLY A 319 9.75 27.13 36.70
CA GLY A 319 8.58 27.07 35.84
C GLY A 319 8.38 28.31 35.00
N VAL A 320 7.11 28.64 34.71
CA VAL A 320 6.74 29.82 33.94
C VAL A 320 6.96 31.09 34.72
N GLY A 321 7.62 32.07 34.12
CA GLY A 321 7.85 33.39 34.64
C GLY A 321 7.35 34.50 33.72
N ARG A 322 6.90 35.61 34.29
CA ARG A 322 6.51 36.79 33.53
C ARG A 322 7.59 37.85 33.72
N ILE A 323 8.06 38.45 32.63
CA ILE A 323 9.03 39.55 32.65
C ILE A 323 8.33 40.81 33.18
N ASN A 324 8.78 41.29 34.28
CA ASN A 324 8.23 42.49 34.94
C ASN A 324 8.91 43.77 34.47
N LYS A 325 10.23 43.74 34.34
CA LYS A 325 11.01 44.91 33.98
C LYS A 325 12.27 44.55 33.21
N VAL A 326 12.64 45.36 32.23
CA VAL A 326 13.93 45.30 31.51
C VAL A 326 14.59 46.65 31.68
N GLN A 327 15.81 46.69 32.26
CA GLN A 327 16.56 47.95 32.48
C GLN A 327 18.03 47.75 32.07
N GLY A 328 18.40 48.30 30.90
CA GLY A 328 19.73 48.10 30.38
C GLY A 328 20.02 46.62 30.13
N ASP A 329 21.06 46.10 30.77
CA ASP A 329 21.46 44.70 30.67
C ASP A 329 20.79 43.77 31.71
N ASP A 330 19.91 44.28 32.58
CA ASP A 330 19.28 43.49 33.65
C ASP A 330 17.79 43.30 33.40
N ILE A 331 17.30 42.12 33.69
CA ILE A 331 15.90 41.69 33.57
C ILE A 331 15.38 41.20 34.91
N VAL A 332 14.16 41.64 35.27
CA VAL A 332 13.46 41.23 36.50
C VAL A 332 12.28 40.32 36.09
N ILE A 333 12.23 39.12 36.61
CA ILE A 333 11.25 38.09 36.23
C ILE A 333 10.52 37.60 37.48
N ASP A 334 9.20 37.57 37.39
CA ASP A 334 8.34 36.98 38.41
C ASP A 334 7.99 35.54 38.04
N PHE A 335 8.62 34.54 38.61
CA PHE A 335 8.28 33.15 38.54
C PHE A 335 7.26 32.77 39.63
N ALA A 336 6.48 31.72 39.38
CA ALA A 336 5.51 31.21 40.37
C ALA A 336 6.15 30.85 41.74
N ARG A 337 7.38 30.36 41.73
CA ARG A 337 8.14 29.93 42.94
C ARG A 337 9.18 30.97 43.40
N GLN A 338 9.51 31.96 42.57
CA GLN A 338 10.57 32.96 42.84
C GLN A 338 10.16 34.28 42.22
N ARG A 339 9.64 35.23 43.03
CA ARG A 339 9.27 36.58 42.56
C ARG A 339 10.45 37.52 42.58
N GLY A 340 10.47 38.51 41.69
CA GLY A 340 11.48 39.55 41.64
C GLY A 340 12.89 39.00 41.35
N HIS A 341 13.02 37.94 40.62
CA HIS A 341 14.32 37.35 40.28
C HIS A 341 15.04 38.23 39.25
N GLU A 342 16.21 38.77 39.67
CA GLU A 342 17.07 39.61 38.84
C GLU A 342 18.17 38.77 38.18
N MET A 343 18.39 38.93 36.90
CA MET A 343 19.50 38.33 36.16
C MET A 343 19.91 39.23 34.98
N SER A 344 21.13 39.02 34.48
CA SER A 344 21.53 39.73 33.27
C SER A 344 20.78 39.19 32.06
N LEU A 345 20.47 40.06 31.11
CA LEU A 345 19.78 39.69 29.85
C LEU A 345 20.54 38.58 29.12
N LYS A 346 21.88 38.65 29.10
CA LYS A 346 22.74 37.63 28.51
C LYS A 346 22.53 36.24 29.15
N MET A 347 22.41 36.19 30.49
CA MET A 347 22.10 34.95 31.20
C MET A 347 20.67 34.50 30.90
N ALA A 348 19.70 35.42 30.84
CA ALA A 348 18.31 35.13 30.55
C ALA A 348 18.14 34.48 29.17
N VAL A 349 18.75 35.08 28.13
CA VAL A 349 18.69 34.54 26.74
C VAL A 349 19.29 33.13 26.62
N ASN A 350 20.31 32.81 27.43
CA ASN A 350 20.94 31.51 27.39
C ASN A 350 20.25 30.46 28.28
N ALA A 351 19.64 30.88 29.40
CA ALA A 351 19.10 29.95 30.40
C ALA A 351 17.57 29.74 30.31
N LEU A 352 16.87 30.69 29.69
CA LEU A 352 15.42 30.71 29.67
C LEU A 352 14.88 30.45 28.24
N GLN A 353 13.80 29.70 28.17
CA GLN A 353 13.02 29.55 26.94
C GLN A 353 11.91 30.61 26.90
N THR A 354 11.82 31.39 25.84
CA THR A 354 10.71 32.31 25.64
C THR A 354 9.43 31.57 25.29
N LEU A 355 8.30 31.99 25.87
CA LEU A 355 7.00 31.36 25.64
C LEU A 355 6.02 32.37 25.01
N SER A 356 5.25 31.94 24.04
CA SER A 356 4.13 32.73 23.51
C SER A 356 3.04 32.88 24.57
N LYS A 357 2.25 33.95 24.50
CA LYS A 357 1.07 34.14 25.38
C LYS A 357 0.03 33.01 25.22
N SER A 358 0.00 32.35 24.08
CA SER A 358 -0.88 31.21 23.77
C SER A 358 -0.28 29.86 24.15
N HIS A 359 0.97 29.82 24.66
CA HIS A 359 1.61 28.57 25.05
C HIS A 359 0.82 27.90 26.18
N ILE A 360 0.60 26.56 26.10
CA ILE A 360 -0.22 25.82 27.07
C ILE A 360 0.25 26.04 28.53
N TRP A 361 1.55 26.14 28.78
CA TRP A 361 2.09 26.37 30.11
C TRP A 361 1.78 27.78 30.61
N VAL A 362 1.76 28.79 29.72
CA VAL A 362 1.36 30.18 30.08
C VAL A 362 -0.14 30.21 30.39
N LEU A 363 -0.95 29.54 29.60
CA LEU A 363 -2.40 29.44 29.83
C LEU A 363 -2.72 28.75 31.18
N LYS A 364 -2.00 27.70 31.52
CA LYS A 364 -2.11 27.01 32.84
C LYS A 364 -1.71 27.92 34.01
N ALA A 365 -0.77 28.82 33.78
CA ALA A 365 -0.27 29.74 34.84
C ALA A 365 -1.12 31.02 34.99
N THR A 366 -1.84 31.44 33.96
CA THR A 366 -2.54 32.74 33.92
C THR A 366 -4.06 32.63 33.96
N LEU A 367 -4.64 31.52 33.44
CA LEU A 367 -6.08 31.29 33.44
C LEU A 367 -6.52 30.57 34.73
N LYS A 368 -7.77 30.84 35.16
CA LYS A 368 -8.41 30.05 36.21
C LYS A 368 -8.59 28.63 35.69
N LYS A 369 -8.41 27.64 36.57
CA LYS A 369 -8.46 26.22 36.24
C LYS A 369 -9.79 25.82 35.57
N GLU A 370 -10.92 26.36 36.08
CA GLU A 370 -12.25 26.11 35.56
C GLU A 370 -12.40 26.59 34.10
N ASN A 371 -11.92 27.82 33.83
CA ASN A 371 -12.01 28.40 32.48
C ASN A 371 -11.17 27.64 31.46
N LEU A 372 -9.97 27.17 31.87
CA LEU A 372 -9.12 26.38 31.01
C LEU A 372 -9.73 24.99 30.76
N HIS A 373 -10.28 24.36 31.82
CA HIS A 373 -10.99 23.10 31.74
C HIS A 373 -12.16 23.16 30.74
N ASP A 374 -13.06 24.15 30.90
CA ASP A 374 -14.22 24.30 30.05
C ASP A 374 -13.83 24.52 28.59
N LYS A 375 -12.81 25.33 28.36
CA LYS A 375 -12.32 25.61 27.01
C LYS A 375 -11.70 24.38 26.35
N VAL A 376 -10.88 23.63 27.07
CA VAL A 376 -10.25 22.38 26.57
C VAL A 376 -11.31 21.32 26.31
N LYS A 377 -12.31 21.20 27.18
CA LYS A 377 -13.35 20.19 27.07
C LYS A 377 -14.29 20.43 25.89
N ASN A 378 -14.66 21.68 25.66
CA ASN A 378 -15.68 22.05 24.68
C ASN A 378 -15.10 22.40 23.30
N ASP A 379 -13.85 22.82 23.22
CA ASP A 379 -13.18 23.22 21.98
C ASP A 379 -11.95 22.33 21.73
N ILE A 380 -12.21 21.13 21.21
CA ILE A 380 -11.17 20.13 20.93
C ILE A 380 -10.15 20.66 19.91
N PRO A 381 -10.55 21.24 18.75
CA PRO A 381 -9.60 21.79 17.77
C PRO A 381 -8.67 22.84 18.38
N TRP A 382 -9.20 23.79 19.17
CA TRP A 382 -8.38 24.80 19.83
C TRP A 382 -7.39 24.19 20.83
N ALA A 383 -7.84 23.21 21.63
CA ALA A 383 -6.98 22.54 22.60
C ALA A 383 -5.81 21.82 21.93
N LEU A 384 -6.10 21.07 20.87
CA LEU A 384 -5.09 20.35 20.07
C LEU A 384 -4.10 21.33 19.42
N LYS A 385 -4.62 22.37 18.75
CA LYS A 385 -3.80 23.42 18.12
C LYS A 385 -2.89 24.09 19.13
N THR A 386 -3.43 24.45 20.31
CA THR A 386 -2.66 25.10 21.37
C THR A 386 -1.52 24.23 21.86
N VAL A 387 -1.75 22.93 22.13
CA VAL A 387 -0.70 22.02 22.61
C VAL A 387 0.32 21.77 21.52
N ILE A 388 -0.08 21.43 20.30
CA ILE A 388 0.84 21.13 19.20
C ILE A 388 1.75 22.33 18.90
N MET A 389 1.19 23.52 18.79
CA MET A 389 1.94 24.76 18.56
C MET A 389 2.89 25.10 19.70
N SER A 390 2.53 24.76 20.94
CA SER A 390 3.37 24.98 22.11
C SER A 390 4.69 24.19 22.08
N PHE A 391 4.74 23.09 21.34
CA PHE A 391 5.92 22.21 21.29
C PHE A 391 6.54 22.15 19.89
N GLY A 392 6.66 23.29 19.24
CA GLY A 392 7.35 23.39 17.95
C GLY A 392 6.59 22.79 16.78
N ASN A 393 5.27 22.83 16.87
CA ASN A 393 4.37 22.29 15.84
C ASN A 393 4.60 20.79 15.56
N SER A 394 4.93 20.01 16.60
CA SER A 394 5.23 18.58 16.48
C SER A 394 4.89 17.86 17.80
N CYS A 395 3.79 17.12 17.84
CA CYS A 395 3.36 16.39 19.04
C CYS A 395 2.72 15.05 18.70
N ASP A 396 3.02 14.04 19.49
CA ASP A 396 2.25 12.79 19.52
C ASP A 396 1.05 12.89 20.50
N LEU A 397 0.13 11.95 20.38
CA LEU A 397 -1.05 11.91 21.25
C LEU A 397 -0.70 11.68 22.72
N LYS A 398 0.42 11.00 22.98
CA LYS A 398 0.94 10.75 24.33
C LYS A 398 1.39 12.04 25.01
N LYS A 399 2.11 12.89 24.27
CA LYS A 399 2.52 14.21 24.74
C LYS A 399 1.31 15.11 24.98
N ILE A 400 0.33 15.11 24.07
CA ILE A 400 -0.93 15.85 24.24
C ILE A 400 -1.63 15.43 25.54
N LYS A 401 -1.73 14.12 25.79
CA LYS A 401 -2.31 13.62 27.04
C LYS A 401 -1.53 14.11 28.27
N GLN A 402 -0.21 13.98 28.27
CA GLN A 402 0.64 14.42 29.38
C GLN A 402 0.46 15.90 29.72
N GLU A 403 0.23 16.72 28.73
CA GLU A 403 0.04 18.14 28.94
C GLU A 403 -1.38 18.50 29.41
N LEU A 404 -2.39 17.78 28.99
CA LEU A 404 -3.77 18.10 29.35
C LEU A 404 -4.23 17.41 30.65
N VAL A 405 -3.70 16.23 30.96
CA VAL A 405 -4.08 15.42 32.12
C VAL A 405 -2.94 15.46 33.15
N PRO A 406 -3.18 15.69 34.44
CA PRO A 406 -4.47 16.00 35.11
C PRO A 406 -4.77 17.51 35.17
N SER A 407 -4.02 18.37 34.47
CA SER A 407 -4.02 19.81 34.65
C SER A 407 -5.30 20.50 34.12
N ALA A 408 -5.83 20.05 33.00
CA ALA A 408 -7.01 20.60 32.34
C ALA A 408 -8.14 19.59 32.19
N LEU A 409 -7.86 18.29 32.11
CA LEU A 409 -8.83 17.21 32.07
C LEU A 409 -8.49 16.16 33.16
N SER A 410 -9.50 15.47 33.68
CA SER A 410 -9.33 14.28 34.50
C SER A 410 -9.02 13.04 33.64
N GLU A 411 -8.49 11.95 34.24
CA GLU A 411 -8.29 10.67 33.52
C GLU A 411 -9.61 10.10 32.97
N ASP A 412 -10.70 10.27 33.68
CA ASP A 412 -12.02 9.78 33.25
C ASP A 412 -12.56 10.59 32.07
N GLU A 413 -12.39 11.90 32.09
CA GLU A 413 -12.78 12.76 30.98
C GLU A 413 -11.93 12.46 29.73
N TRP A 414 -10.64 12.17 29.90
CA TRP A 414 -9.76 11.78 28.80
C TRP A 414 -10.27 10.52 28.06
N ARG A 415 -10.86 9.55 28.76
CA ARG A 415 -11.39 8.33 28.12
C ARG A 415 -12.42 8.62 27.06
N SER A 416 -13.24 9.65 27.26
CA SER A 416 -14.25 10.07 26.27
C SER A 416 -13.75 11.14 25.30
N TRP A 417 -12.84 12.01 25.74
CA TRP A 417 -12.29 13.12 24.96
C TRP A 417 -11.21 12.65 23.97
N GLY A 418 -10.32 11.73 24.38
CA GLY A 418 -9.21 11.25 23.56
C GLY A 418 -9.60 10.62 22.23
N PRO A 419 -10.62 9.75 22.15
CA PRO A 419 -11.14 9.25 20.88
C PRO A 419 -11.64 10.35 19.96
N LYS A 420 -12.38 11.34 20.48
CA LYS A 420 -12.87 12.51 19.71
C LYS A 420 -11.72 13.37 19.20
N ALA A 421 -10.71 13.59 20.04
CA ALA A 421 -9.51 14.32 19.64
C ALA A 421 -8.75 13.61 18.51
N ARG A 422 -8.66 12.28 18.54
CA ARG A 422 -8.05 11.49 17.47
C ARG A 422 -8.85 11.58 16.18
N ASP A 423 -10.17 11.65 16.26
CA ASP A 423 -11.03 11.84 15.10
C ASP A 423 -10.83 13.22 14.49
N VAL A 424 -10.83 14.28 15.31
CA VAL A 424 -10.54 15.66 14.88
C VAL A 424 -9.17 15.76 14.21
N LEU A 425 -8.12 15.16 14.80
CA LEU A 425 -6.77 15.17 14.21
C LEU A 425 -6.72 14.51 12.82
N LYS A 426 -7.63 13.57 12.54
CA LYS A 426 -7.71 12.89 11.23
C LYS A 426 -8.59 13.63 10.23
N THR A 427 -9.69 14.22 10.66
CA THR A 427 -10.74 14.77 9.79
C THR A 427 -10.63 16.27 9.57
N ASP A 428 -10.17 17.02 10.58
CA ASP A 428 -10.07 18.49 10.47
C ASP A 428 -8.87 18.86 9.55
N PRO A 429 -9.13 19.64 8.48
CA PRO A 429 -8.09 20.03 7.52
C PRO A 429 -6.99 20.91 8.08
N SER A 430 -7.18 21.49 9.28
CA SER A 430 -6.16 22.29 9.98
C SER A 430 -5.02 21.46 10.54
N PHE A 431 -5.18 20.15 10.66
CA PHE A 431 -4.15 19.27 11.20
C PHE A 431 -3.49 18.41 10.09
N GLY A 432 -2.25 18.04 10.34
CA GLY A 432 -1.46 17.19 9.47
C GLY A 432 -0.63 16.19 10.26
N PHE A 433 0.10 15.35 9.53
CA PHE A 433 1.06 14.40 10.08
C PHE A 433 2.48 14.83 9.67
N SER A 434 3.47 14.48 10.49
CA SER A 434 4.87 14.62 10.07
C SER A 434 5.16 13.70 8.87
N PRO A 435 5.90 14.15 7.85
CA PRO A 435 6.28 13.30 6.72
C PRO A 435 7.08 12.06 7.14
N ASP A 436 7.81 12.16 8.26
CA ASP A 436 8.71 11.10 8.74
C ASP A 436 8.02 10.12 9.70
N ASN A 437 6.92 10.53 10.34
CA ASN A 437 6.23 9.73 11.34
C ASN A 437 4.74 10.07 11.42
N ALA A 438 3.87 9.13 11.04
CA ALA A 438 2.42 9.28 11.04
C ALA A 438 1.78 9.41 12.45
N ASP A 439 2.54 9.13 13.52
CA ASP A 439 2.07 9.30 14.91
C ASP A 439 2.33 10.71 15.44
N ILE A 440 3.04 11.55 14.69
CA ILE A 440 3.33 12.94 15.07
C ILE A 440 2.40 13.88 14.31
N TYR A 441 1.60 14.62 15.06
CA TYR A 441 0.63 15.59 14.53
C TYR A 441 1.22 16.97 14.44
N THR A 442 0.82 17.71 13.42
CA THR A 442 1.20 19.09 13.14
C THR A 442 -0.03 19.95 12.90
N VAL A 443 0.05 21.25 13.18
CA VAL A 443 -0.96 22.23 12.77
C VAL A 443 -0.49 22.87 11.46
N ARG A 444 -1.38 22.88 10.48
CA ARG A 444 -1.10 23.53 9.19
C ARG A 444 -1.30 25.04 9.31
N GLU A 445 -0.52 25.78 8.59
CA GLU A 445 -0.65 27.23 8.51
C GLU A 445 -2.00 27.65 7.91
N ARG A 446 -2.51 26.80 6.97
CA ARG A 446 -3.86 26.92 6.40
C ARG A 446 -4.55 25.55 6.33
N PRO A 447 -5.88 25.51 6.38
CA PRO A 447 -6.62 24.32 6.02
C PRO A 447 -6.28 23.92 4.58
N ILE A 448 -6.01 22.65 4.35
CA ILE A 448 -5.82 22.13 2.99
C ILE A 448 -7.15 21.61 2.46
N SER A 449 -7.35 21.71 1.14
CA SER A 449 -8.51 21.09 0.50
C SER A 449 -8.45 19.57 0.62
N ILE A 450 -9.59 18.91 0.40
CA ILE A 450 -9.67 17.44 0.40
C ILE A 450 -8.72 16.88 -0.68
N GLU A 451 -8.65 17.56 -1.83
CA GLU A 451 -7.80 17.20 -2.96
C GLU A 451 -6.32 17.30 -2.60
N GLU A 452 -5.90 18.39 -1.95
CA GLU A 452 -4.52 18.58 -1.52
C GLU A 452 -4.13 17.56 -0.45
N LYS A 453 -5.05 17.21 0.46
CA LYS A 453 -4.83 16.14 1.46
C LYS A 453 -4.61 14.81 0.77
N LEU A 454 -5.48 14.46 -0.17
CA LEU A 454 -5.37 13.23 -0.95
C LEU A 454 -4.07 13.17 -1.74
N TYR A 455 -3.69 14.27 -2.37
CA TYR A 455 -2.44 14.40 -3.10
C TYR A 455 -1.23 14.09 -2.19
N ASN A 456 -1.21 14.65 -0.98
CA ASN A 456 -0.15 14.42 -0.01
C ASN A 456 -0.13 12.96 0.49
N GLU A 457 -1.30 12.36 0.75
CA GLU A 457 -1.42 10.93 1.11
C GLU A 457 -0.88 10.04 -0.02
N PHE A 458 -1.24 10.34 -1.25
CA PHE A 458 -0.81 9.61 -2.42
C PHE A 458 0.72 9.69 -2.63
N LYS A 459 1.30 10.87 -2.49
CA LYS A 459 2.76 11.06 -2.59
C LYS A 459 3.50 10.36 -1.46
N GLY A 460 2.91 10.30 -0.26
CA GLY A 460 3.47 9.58 0.88
C GLY A 460 3.37 8.05 0.76
N ALA A 461 2.41 7.54 0.01
CA ALA A 461 2.23 6.11 -0.21
C ALA A 461 3.38 5.55 -1.07
N LYS A 462 4.09 4.55 -0.54
CA LYS A 462 5.23 3.92 -1.23
C LYS A 462 4.82 2.80 -2.18
N ASN A 463 3.69 2.16 -1.87
CA ASN A 463 3.21 0.99 -2.60
C ASN A 463 2.19 1.40 -3.67
N PHE A 464 2.26 0.78 -4.85
CA PHE A 464 1.32 0.99 -5.95
C PHE A 464 -0.14 0.71 -5.55
N PHE A 465 -0.41 -0.40 -4.85
CA PHE A 465 -1.76 -0.77 -4.47
C PHE A 465 -2.37 0.14 -3.41
N ASP A 466 -1.56 0.71 -2.52
CA ASP A 466 -2.00 1.73 -1.58
C ASP A 466 -2.42 3.01 -2.33
N ARG A 467 -1.66 3.42 -3.34
CA ARG A 467 -2.02 4.53 -4.23
C ARG A 467 -3.33 4.26 -4.99
N ALA A 468 -3.49 3.06 -5.53
CA ALA A 468 -4.72 2.66 -6.22
C ALA A 468 -5.94 2.69 -5.28
N LYS A 469 -5.78 2.29 -4.02
CA LYS A 469 -6.82 2.36 -2.99
C LYS A 469 -7.17 3.81 -2.63
N ILE A 470 -6.17 4.68 -2.49
CA ILE A 470 -6.38 6.10 -2.15
C ILE A 470 -7.22 6.78 -3.24
N ILE A 471 -6.80 6.73 -4.49
CA ILE A 471 -7.52 7.42 -5.58
C ILE A 471 -8.92 6.86 -5.79
N ARG A 472 -9.09 5.55 -5.64
CA ARG A 472 -10.39 4.91 -5.75
C ARG A 472 -11.36 5.34 -4.64
N ASN A 473 -10.91 5.37 -3.39
CA ASN A 473 -11.74 5.83 -2.27
C ASN A 473 -12.18 7.28 -2.49
N TYR A 474 -11.26 8.12 -2.96
CA TYR A 474 -11.57 9.50 -3.30
C TYR A 474 -12.67 9.63 -4.35
N THR A 475 -12.60 8.88 -5.45
CA THR A 475 -13.62 8.93 -6.51
C THR A 475 -15.00 8.37 -6.10
N MET A 476 -15.09 7.70 -4.96
CA MET A 476 -16.35 7.20 -4.40
C MET A 476 -17.02 8.16 -3.41
N GLU A 477 -16.30 9.17 -2.94
CA GLU A 477 -16.86 10.19 -2.04
C GLU A 477 -17.84 11.11 -2.79
N LYS A 478 -18.90 11.51 -2.12
CA LYS A 478 -19.88 12.46 -2.69
C LYS A 478 -19.29 13.87 -2.69
N ASN A 479 -19.53 14.63 -3.74
CA ASN A 479 -19.08 16.03 -3.91
C ASN A 479 -17.56 16.21 -4.10
N VAL A 480 -16.94 15.31 -4.83
CA VAL A 480 -15.52 15.42 -5.16
C VAL A 480 -15.35 16.11 -6.52
N GLU A 481 -14.50 17.11 -6.56
CA GLU A 481 -14.09 17.74 -7.81
C GLU A 481 -12.96 16.91 -8.45
N LEU A 482 -13.25 16.32 -9.62
CA LEU A 482 -12.27 15.53 -10.40
C LEU A 482 -11.55 16.40 -11.45
N ASP A 483 -11.92 17.67 -11.57
CA ASP A 483 -11.36 18.62 -12.53
C ASP A 483 -10.14 19.37 -11.96
N THR A 484 -9.67 18.98 -10.77
CA THR A 484 -8.52 19.62 -10.14
C THR A 484 -7.20 19.11 -10.72
N GLU A 485 -6.22 19.98 -10.82
CA GLU A 485 -4.88 19.58 -11.28
C GLU A 485 -4.22 18.53 -10.39
N TYR A 486 -4.50 18.58 -9.08
CA TYR A 486 -4.05 17.55 -8.15
C TYR A 486 -4.58 16.18 -8.51
N PHE A 487 -5.89 16.06 -8.73
CA PHE A 487 -6.49 14.78 -9.11
C PHE A 487 -5.93 14.27 -10.44
N MET A 488 -5.78 15.15 -11.43
CA MET A 488 -5.26 14.76 -12.73
C MET A 488 -3.80 14.31 -12.71
N GLU A 489 -2.97 14.87 -11.83
CA GLU A 489 -1.61 14.36 -11.61
C GLU A 489 -1.65 12.93 -11.05
N LEU A 490 -2.56 12.66 -10.11
CA LEU A 490 -2.74 11.32 -9.54
C LEU A 490 -3.28 10.34 -10.59
N PHE A 491 -4.25 10.76 -11.37
CA PHE A 491 -4.83 9.96 -12.44
C PHE A 491 -3.79 9.65 -13.53
N SER A 492 -2.94 10.63 -13.88
CA SER A 492 -1.87 10.45 -14.86
C SER A 492 -0.83 9.40 -14.45
N TYR A 493 -0.63 9.20 -13.16
CA TYR A 493 0.22 8.12 -12.65
C TYR A 493 -0.26 6.75 -13.13
N PHE A 494 -1.56 6.46 -13.07
CA PHE A 494 -2.12 5.19 -13.52
C PHE A 494 -2.21 5.09 -15.04
N THR A 495 -2.58 6.18 -15.72
CA THR A 495 -2.58 6.18 -17.19
C THR A 495 -1.18 6.05 -17.78
N GLY A 496 -0.14 6.41 -17.03
CA GLY A 496 1.26 6.18 -17.38
C GLY A 496 1.58 4.70 -17.55
N PHE A 497 1.07 3.82 -16.68
CA PHE A 497 1.22 2.36 -16.83
C PHE A 497 0.56 1.82 -18.10
N LEU A 498 -0.51 2.48 -18.56
CA LEU A 498 -1.23 2.07 -19.76
C LEU A 498 -0.55 2.53 -21.05
N LYS A 499 0.20 3.62 -21.00
CA LYS A 499 0.90 4.20 -22.18
C LYS A 499 2.29 3.61 -22.41
N SER A 500 2.95 3.12 -21.38
CA SER A 500 4.36 2.72 -21.41
C SER A 500 4.58 1.40 -20.69
N HIS A 501 4.04 0.31 -21.20
CA HIS A 501 4.28 -1.03 -20.68
C HIS A 501 5.04 -1.88 -21.71
N SER A 502 6.08 -2.56 -21.27
CA SER A 502 6.79 -3.58 -22.05
C SER A 502 6.22 -4.98 -21.82
N THR A 503 5.67 -5.20 -20.63
CA THR A 503 5.01 -6.44 -20.21
C THR A 503 3.77 -6.09 -19.42
N VAL A 504 2.72 -6.89 -19.52
CA VAL A 504 1.47 -6.69 -18.78
C VAL A 504 1.54 -7.45 -17.46
N ASN A 505 1.68 -6.70 -16.37
CA ASN A 505 1.71 -7.21 -15.00
C ASN A 505 0.47 -6.76 -14.21
N GLU A 506 0.41 -7.13 -12.91
CA GLU A 506 -0.69 -6.78 -12.01
C GLU A 506 -0.91 -5.26 -11.86
N GLN A 507 0.14 -4.45 -12.02
CA GLN A 507 0.02 -2.98 -11.93
C GLN A 507 -0.65 -2.41 -13.20
N VAL A 508 -0.31 -2.93 -14.37
CA VAL A 508 -0.95 -2.53 -15.65
C VAL A 508 -2.43 -2.90 -15.64
N ILE A 509 -2.77 -4.13 -15.26
CA ILE A 509 -4.16 -4.57 -15.19
C ILE A 509 -4.94 -3.80 -14.14
N THR A 510 -4.38 -3.58 -12.95
CA THR A 510 -5.03 -2.77 -11.91
C THR A 510 -5.26 -1.34 -12.40
N SER A 511 -4.28 -0.74 -13.08
CA SER A 511 -4.41 0.59 -13.67
C SER A 511 -5.52 0.62 -14.72
N TYR A 512 -5.61 -0.39 -15.57
CA TYR A 512 -6.67 -0.49 -16.57
C TYR A 512 -8.06 -0.56 -15.93
N LEU A 513 -8.26 -1.46 -14.97
CA LEU A 513 -9.54 -1.63 -14.28
C LEU A 513 -9.95 -0.36 -13.54
N LEU A 514 -9.00 0.28 -12.85
CA LEU A 514 -9.21 1.53 -12.13
C LEU A 514 -9.59 2.68 -13.07
N VAL A 515 -8.83 2.88 -14.13
CA VAL A 515 -9.07 3.93 -15.13
C VAL A 515 -10.41 3.69 -15.83
N LYS A 516 -10.71 2.46 -16.23
CA LYS A 516 -11.99 2.11 -16.89
C LYS A 516 -13.19 2.38 -15.99
N ASP A 517 -13.11 2.03 -14.69
CA ASP A 517 -14.17 2.31 -13.71
C ASP A 517 -14.38 3.83 -13.53
N MET A 518 -13.31 4.62 -13.48
CA MET A 518 -13.39 6.08 -13.38
C MET A 518 -13.95 6.70 -14.65
N VAL A 519 -13.47 6.27 -15.81
CA VAL A 519 -13.97 6.76 -17.12
C VAL A 519 -15.43 6.39 -17.33
N GLY A 520 -15.87 5.21 -16.90
CA GLY A 520 -17.27 4.80 -16.95
C GLY A 520 -18.21 5.70 -16.14
N ARG A 521 -17.70 6.30 -15.05
CA ARG A 521 -18.44 7.26 -14.21
C ARG A 521 -18.26 8.71 -14.66
N HIS A 522 -17.09 9.04 -15.21
CA HIS A 522 -16.66 10.38 -15.59
C HIS A 522 -15.98 10.32 -16.95
N SER A 523 -16.78 10.34 -18.00
CA SER A 523 -16.34 10.11 -19.40
C SER A 523 -15.24 11.07 -19.88
N HIS A 524 -15.19 12.29 -19.34
CA HIS A 524 -14.16 13.28 -19.67
C HIS A 524 -12.72 12.81 -19.29
N LEU A 525 -12.57 11.89 -18.34
CA LEU A 525 -11.27 11.33 -17.96
C LEU A 525 -10.68 10.37 -19.00
N GLY A 526 -11.50 9.84 -19.92
CA GLY A 526 -11.11 8.82 -20.89
C GLY A 526 -10.42 9.35 -22.15
N THR A 527 -10.32 10.66 -22.33
CA THR A 527 -9.81 11.25 -23.56
C THR A 527 -8.35 10.91 -23.83
N GLY A 528 -8.05 10.40 -25.02
CA GLY A 528 -6.69 10.07 -25.47
C GLY A 528 -6.13 8.75 -24.92
N LEU A 529 -6.98 7.87 -24.42
CA LEU A 529 -6.61 6.50 -24.03
C LEU A 529 -7.14 5.52 -25.10
N SER A 530 -6.26 4.71 -25.68
CA SER A 530 -6.55 3.79 -26.78
C SER A 530 -6.27 2.33 -26.43
N LEU A 531 -6.69 1.87 -25.25
CA LEU A 531 -6.39 0.52 -24.77
C LEU A 531 -7.65 -0.33 -24.64
N ASN A 532 -7.57 -1.54 -25.19
CA ASN A 532 -8.58 -2.58 -25.12
C ASN A 532 -8.13 -3.67 -24.13
N PHE A 533 -9.07 -4.27 -23.40
CA PHE A 533 -8.77 -5.35 -22.47
C PHE A 533 -8.15 -6.57 -23.15
N ILE A 534 -8.63 -6.94 -24.33
CA ILE A 534 -8.14 -8.11 -25.09
C ILE A 534 -6.66 -7.91 -25.45
N ASP A 535 -6.27 -6.71 -25.88
CA ASP A 535 -4.89 -6.44 -26.25
C ASP A 535 -3.94 -6.55 -25.04
N LEU A 536 -4.39 -6.07 -23.87
CA LEU A 536 -3.65 -6.26 -22.63
C LEU A 536 -3.62 -7.72 -22.22
N PHE A 537 -4.74 -8.40 -22.26
CA PHE A 537 -4.88 -9.79 -21.84
C PHE A 537 -3.99 -10.73 -22.66
N ASN A 538 -3.92 -10.55 -23.98
CA ASN A 538 -3.08 -11.35 -24.87
C ASN A 538 -1.57 -11.15 -24.64
N ASN A 539 -1.17 -10.09 -23.94
CA ASN A 539 0.21 -9.80 -23.57
C ASN A 539 0.55 -10.19 -22.12
N ILE A 540 -0.32 -10.96 -21.44
CA ILE A 540 -0.04 -11.50 -20.11
C ILE A 540 0.73 -12.82 -20.27
N ASP A 541 1.92 -12.91 -19.71
CA ASP A 541 2.74 -14.12 -19.76
C ASP A 541 2.12 -15.28 -18.94
N ASN A 542 1.60 -14.97 -17.74
CA ASN A 542 1.01 -15.94 -16.83
C ASN A 542 -0.19 -15.34 -16.10
N VAL A 543 -1.39 -15.71 -16.54
CA VAL A 543 -2.65 -15.18 -16.00
C VAL A 543 -2.85 -15.56 -14.53
N SER A 544 -2.51 -16.80 -14.17
CA SER A 544 -2.66 -17.31 -12.79
C SER A 544 -1.75 -16.58 -11.81
N GLU A 545 -0.51 -16.33 -12.16
CA GLU A 545 0.44 -15.59 -11.34
C GLU A 545 0.03 -14.12 -11.20
N LEU A 546 -0.31 -13.46 -12.29
CA LEU A 546 -0.81 -12.09 -12.29
C LEU A 546 -2.04 -11.97 -11.38
N PHE A 547 -3.00 -12.89 -11.52
CA PHE A 547 -4.23 -12.87 -10.74
C PHE A 547 -3.97 -13.01 -9.23
N LEU A 548 -3.06 -13.88 -8.82
CA LEU A 548 -2.68 -14.04 -7.42
C LEU A 548 -2.02 -12.77 -6.86
N ASN A 549 -1.24 -12.06 -7.68
CA ASN A 549 -0.56 -10.82 -7.31
C ASN A 549 -1.48 -9.61 -7.21
N LEU A 550 -2.70 -9.66 -7.74
CA LEU A 550 -3.72 -8.63 -7.50
C LEU A 550 -4.08 -8.59 -6.01
N LYS A 551 -3.78 -7.50 -5.32
CA LYS A 551 -3.89 -7.40 -3.85
C LYS A 551 -5.31 -7.12 -3.34
N ASP A 552 -6.19 -6.54 -4.16
CA ASP A 552 -7.55 -6.18 -3.77
C ASP A 552 -8.56 -7.16 -4.39
N THR A 553 -9.43 -7.73 -3.53
CA THR A 553 -10.49 -8.67 -3.94
C THR A 553 -11.38 -8.11 -5.04
N ARG A 554 -11.66 -6.82 -5.02
CA ARG A 554 -12.52 -6.16 -6.02
C ARG A 554 -11.85 -6.10 -7.39
N PHE A 555 -10.53 -5.86 -7.44
CA PHE A 555 -9.81 -5.92 -8.72
C PHE A 555 -9.77 -7.35 -9.25
N LYS A 556 -9.69 -8.36 -8.38
CA LYS A 556 -9.83 -9.77 -8.77
C LYS A 556 -11.21 -10.06 -9.37
N GLU A 557 -12.27 -9.62 -8.71
CA GLU A 557 -13.64 -9.80 -9.22
C GLU A 557 -13.87 -9.06 -10.55
N GLU A 558 -13.38 -7.81 -10.67
CA GLU A 558 -13.46 -7.05 -11.91
C GLU A 558 -12.64 -7.67 -13.04
N PHE A 559 -11.46 -8.21 -12.73
CA PHE A 559 -10.63 -8.90 -13.70
C PHE A 559 -11.33 -10.17 -14.23
N LEU A 560 -11.89 -10.99 -13.33
CA LEU A 560 -12.70 -12.15 -13.71
C LEU A 560 -13.88 -11.73 -14.59
N ARG A 561 -14.61 -10.68 -14.22
CA ARG A 561 -15.71 -10.16 -15.00
C ARG A 561 -15.28 -9.74 -16.42
N HIS A 562 -14.13 -9.10 -16.56
CA HIS A 562 -13.59 -8.72 -17.87
C HIS A 562 -13.16 -9.94 -18.69
N ILE A 563 -12.53 -10.94 -18.07
CA ILE A 563 -12.20 -12.20 -18.73
C ILE A 563 -13.47 -12.83 -19.30
N ARG A 564 -14.53 -12.95 -18.48
CA ARG A 564 -15.79 -13.53 -18.95
C ARG A 564 -16.44 -12.76 -20.10
N LEU A 565 -16.34 -11.44 -20.09
CA LEU A 565 -16.99 -10.58 -21.12
C LEU A 565 -16.23 -10.55 -22.44
N PHE A 566 -14.90 -10.64 -22.41
CA PHE A 566 -14.07 -10.31 -23.55
C PHE A 566 -13.21 -11.47 -24.04
N VAL A 567 -12.93 -12.49 -23.22
CA VAL A 567 -12.06 -13.61 -23.59
C VAL A 567 -12.90 -14.82 -24.02
N PRO A 568 -12.73 -15.34 -25.24
CA PRO A 568 -13.55 -16.47 -25.72
C PRO A 568 -13.43 -17.72 -24.83
N ASP A 569 -12.20 -18.05 -24.39
CA ASP A 569 -11.91 -19.26 -23.61
C ASP A 569 -11.94 -18.99 -22.09
N TRP A 570 -12.75 -18.03 -21.64
CA TRP A 570 -12.84 -17.62 -20.24
C TRP A 570 -13.05 -18.77 -19.27
N ALA A 571 -13.79 -19.81 -19.68
CA ALA A 571 -14.12 -20.94 -18.83
C ALA A 571 -12.89 -21.77 -18.45
N GLU A 572 -11.94 -21.97 -19.38
CA GLU A 572 -10.68 -22.67 -19.12
C GLU A 572 -9.84 -21.92 -18.10
N ILE A 573 -9.78 -20.58 -18.23
CA ILE A 573 -9.08 -19.72 -17.30
C ILE A 573 -9.71 -19.78 -15.90
N TYR A 574 -11.04 -19.80 -15.82
CA TYR A 574 -11.75 -19.93 -14.54
C TYR A 574 -11.44 -21.27 -13.85
N ILE A 575 -11.36 -22.35 -14.63
CA ILE A 575 -10.99 -23.67 -14.14
C ILE A 575 -9.54 -23.71 -13.65
N GLU A 576 -8.64 -23.03 -14.35
CA GLU A 576 -7.23 -22.94 -13.95
C GLU A 576 -7.06 -22.10 -12.66
N LEU A 577 -7.82 -21.03 -12.50
CA LEU A 577 -7.73 -20.14 -11.35
C LEU A 577 -8.38 -20.70 -10.08
N PHE A 578 -9.50 -21.42 -10.22
CA PHE A 578 -10.31 -21.89 -9.08
C PHE A 578 -9.52 -22.69 -8.03
N PRO A 579 -8.64 -23.66 -8.40
CA PRO A 579 -7.91 -24.46 -7.41
C PRO A 579 -7.06 -23.63 -6.43
N ARG A 580 -6.58 -22.45 -6.85
CA ARG A 580 -5.80 -21.53 -6.02
C ARG A 580 -6.61 -20.34 -5.49
N TYR A 581 -7.80 -20.12 -6.00
CA TYR A 581 -8.69 -19.04 -5.60
C TYR A 581 -10.16 -19.50 -5.64
N PRO A 582 -10.59 -20.29 -4.65
CA PRO A 582 -11.96 -20.80 -4.60
C PRO A 582 -12.95 -19.67 -4.29
N GLN A 583 -13.78 -19.34 -5.29
CA GLN A 583 -14.79 -18.30 -5.19
C GLN A 583 -16.13 -18.74 -5.80
N GLU A 584 -17.23 -18.30 -5.15
CA GLU A 584 -18.58 -18.58 -5.60
C GLU A 584 -18.85 -18.07 -7.02
N SER A 585 -18.33 -16.87 -7.35
CA SER A 585 -18.52 -16.25 -8.65
C SER A 585 -17.98 -17.09 -9.81
N ILE A 586 -16.88 -17.83 -9.61
CA ILE A 586 -16.31 -18.72 -10.63
C ILE A 586 -17.28 -19.89 -10.90
N ILE A 587 -17.70 -20.58 -9.85
CA ILE A 587 -18.60 -21.72 -9.96
C ILE A 587 -19.97 -21.32 -10.51
N SER A 588 -20.56 -20.26 -9.99
CA SER A 588 -21.86 -19.78 -10.43
C SER A 588 -21.87 -19.38 -11.91
N ASN A 589 -20.79 -18.77 -12.40
CA ASN A 589 -20.69 -18.42 -13.81
C ASN A 589 -20.59 -19.66 -14.71
N LEU A 590 -19.82 -20.69 -14.31
CA LEU A 590 -19.73 -21.95 -15.04
C LEU A 590 -21.08 -22.73 -15.03
N GLN A 591 -21.80 -22.67 -13.89
CA GLN A 591 -23.13 -23.28 -13.78
C GLN A 591 -24.17 -22.60 -14.69
N ASN A 592 -24.17 -21.25 -14.69
CA ASN A 592 -25.12 -20.49 -15.50
C ASN A 592 -24.99 -20.74 -17.03
N GLU A 593 -23.78 -21.10 -17.45
CA GLU A 593 -23.52 -21.48 -18.86
C GLU A 593 -23.63 -22.99 -19.10
N ASN A 594 -24.20 -23.74 -18.15
CA ASN A 594 -24.41 -25.20 -18.22
C ASN A 594 -23.12 -26.02 -18.49
N MET A 595 -21.99 -25.62 -17.90
CA MET A 595 -20.70 -26.29 -18.07
C MET A 595 -20.46 -27.36 -16.98
N GLU A 596 -21.47 -28.24 -16.75
CA GLU A 596 -21.41 -29.23 -15.66
C GLU A 596 -20.25 -30.22 -15.82
N GLU A 597 -19.91 -30.63 -17.03
CA GLU A 597 -18.79 -31.56 -17.30
C GLU A 597 -17.45 -30.95 -16.83
N LYS A 598 -17.23 -29.64 -17.03
CA LYS A 598 -16.04 -28.95 -16.58
C LYS A 598 -16.01 -28.83 -15.06
N LEU A 599 -17.16 -28.63 -14.41
CA LEU A 599 -17.26 -28.59 -12.95
C LEU A 599 -16.99 -29.97 -12.32
N VAL A 600 -17.42 -31.04 -12.97
CA VAL A 600 -17.11 -32.42 -12.58
C VAL A 600 -15.60 -32.66 -12.63
N ALA A 601 -14.95 -32.33 -13.75
CA ALA A 601 -13.51 -32.47 -13.92
C ALA A 601 -12.72 -31.62 -12.93
N LEU A 602 -13.15 -30.36 -12.68
CA LEU A 602 -12.55 -29.46 -11.70
C LEU A 602 -12.61 -30.07 -10.28
N THR A 603 -13.76 -30.63 -9.91
CA THR A 603 -13.96 -31.27 -8.60
C THR A 603 -13.03 -32.45 -8.43
N GLN A 604 -12.94 -33.33 -9.44
CA GLN A 604 -12.03 -34.48 -9.46
C GLN A 604 -10.59 -34.02 -9.29
N ASN A 605 -10.15 -33.03 -10.06
CA ASN A 605 -8.80 -32.47 -9.97
C ASN A 605 -8.48 -31.90 -8.57
N CYS A 606 -9.41 -31.15 -7.96
CA CYS A 606 -9.19 -30.58 -6.61
C CYS A 606 -9.05 -31.67 -5.54
N PHE A 607 -9.82 -32.75 -5.63
CA PHE A 607 -9.71 -33.86 -4.66
C PHE A 607 -8.54 -34.84 -4.95
N GLU A 608 -8.14 -35.00 -6.19
CA GLU A 608 -6.94 -35.79 -6.54
C GLU A 608 -5.66 -35.08 -6.10
N ASN A 609 -5.61 -33.79 -6.30
CA ASN A 609 -4.46 -32.95 -5.97
C ASN A 609 -4.69 -32.12 -4.67
N TYR A 610 -5.47 -32.65 -3.72
CA TYR A 610 -5.86 -31.92 -2.50
C TYR A 610 -4.68 -31.43 -1.67
N ARG A 611 -3.49 -32.02 -1.80
CA ARG A 611 -2.28 -31.55 -1.08
C ARG A 611 -1.84 -30.14 -1.53
N GLU A 612 -2.04 -29.84 -2.79
CA GLU A 612 -1.76 -28.52 -3.38
C GLU A 612 -3.00 -27.62 -3.26
N TYR A 613 -4.23 -28.17 -3.48
CA TYR A 613 -5.47 -27.42 -3.56
C TYR A 613 -6.37 -27.61 -2.33
N ARG A 614 -5.77 -27.55 -1.12
CA ARG A 614 -6.46 -27.82 0.15
C ARG A 614 -7.69 -26.96 0.36
N GLU A 615 -7.57 -25.62 0.12
CA GLU A 615 -8.68 -24.69 0.32
C GLU A 615 -9.83 -24.98 -0.63
N SER A 616 -9.55 -25.33 -1.88
CA SER A 616 -10.57 -25.59 -2.89
C SER A 616 -11.31 -26.89 -2.66
N ALA A 617 -10.61 -27.94 -2.23
CA ALA A 617 -11.26 -29.20 -1.85
C ALA A 617 -12.22 -29.00 -0.66
N VAL A 618 -11.79 -28.26 0.37
CA VAL A 618 -12.63 -27.92 1.53
C VAL A 618 -13.78 -27.03 1.14
N TRP A 619 -13.53 -26.03 0.29
CA TRP A 619 -14.54 -25.08 -0.18
C TRP A 619 -15.64 -25.81 -0.99
N LEU A 620 -15.25 -26.67 -1.93
CA LEU A 620 -16.18 -27.46 -2.75
C LEU A 620 -17.02 -28.39 -1.87
N PHE A 621 -16.39 -29.12 -0.97
CA PHE A 621 -17.10 -29.99 -0.05
C PHE A 621 -18.15 -29.21 0.78
N ARG A 622 -17.76 -28.11 1.36
CA ARG A 622 -18.62 -27.31 2.23
C ARG A 622 -19.80 -26.68 1.50
N ASN A 623 -19.55 -26.12 0.32
CA ASN A 623 -20.52 -25.25 -0.34
C ASN A 623 -21.29 -25.95 -1.46
N LYS A 624 -20.77 -27.06 -2.03
CA LYS A 624 -21.29 -27.65 -3.24
C LYS A 624 -21.59 -29.17 -3.15
N SER A 625 -21.39 -29.81 -2.01
CA SER A 625 -21.58 -31.26 -1.83
C SER A 625 -23.00 -31.74 -2.14
N ASN A 626 -24.01 -30.87 -2.12
CA ASN A 626 -25.39 -31.20 -2.43
C ASN A 626 -25.74 -31.09 -3.92
N GLU A 627 -24.93 -30.41 -4.72
CA GLU A 627 -25.16 -30.15 -6.13
C GLU A 627 -25.08 -31.45 -6.97
N SER A 628 -25.87 -31.53 -8.03
CA SER A 628 -25.92 -32.71 -8.93
C SER A 628 -24.59 -33.00 -9.61
N TRP A 629 -23.95 -31.96 -10.13
CA TRP A 629 -22.67 -32.06 -10.81
C TRP A 629 -21.53 -32.45 -9.83
N TYR A 630 -21.59 -32.00 -8.56
CA TYR A 630 -20.60 -32.41 -7.55
C TYR A 630 -20.70 -33.93 -7.29
N LYS A 631 -21.92 -34.45 -7.15
CA LYS A 631 -22.14 -35.87 -6.98
C LYS A 631 -21.77 -36.63 -8.25
N GLY A 632 -21.96 -36.02 -9.43
CA GLY A 632 -21.51 -36.52 -10.72
C GLY A 632 -20.01 -36.71 -10.86
N ALA A 633 -19.18 -36.05 -10.00
CA ALA A 633 -17.74 -36.28 -9.96
C ALA A 633 -17.37 -37.73 -9.54
N GLY A 634 -18.30 -38.50 -8.96
CA GLY A 634 -18.11 -39.92 -8.66
C GLY A 634 -17.10 -40.18 -7.53
N ILE A 635 -16.75 -39.19 -6.71
CA ILE A 635 -15.79 -39.34 -5.63
C ILE A 635 -16.50 -40.02 -4.44
N PRO A 636 -16.09 -41.23 -4.02
CA PRO A 636 -16.68 -41.87 -2.85
C PRO A 636 -16.65 -40.99 -1.62
N PHE A 637 -17.73 -40.97 -0.85
CA PHE A 637 -17.83 -40.11 0.33
C PHE A 637 -16.72 -40.41 1.36
N GLU A 638 -16.35 -41.69 1.53
CA GLU A 638 -15.22 -42.13 2.35
C GLU A 638 -13.90 -41.43 1.92
N LYS A 639 -13.62 -41.39 0.60
CA LYS A 639 -12.43 -40.71 0.05
C LYS A 639 -12.46 -39.23 0.33
N GLN A 640 -13.63 -38.58 0.23
CA GLN A 640 -13.77 -37.15 0.59
C GLN A 640 -13.47 -36.92 2.07
N LEU A 641 -14.00 -37.78 2.94
CA LEU A 641 -13.78 -37.72 4.39
C LEU A 641 -12.32 -37.91 4.75
N ILE A 642 -11.66 -38.93 4.17
CA ILE A 642 -10.23 -39.18 4.35
C ILE A 642 -9.40 -37.96 3.89
N THR A 643 -9.77 -37.33 2.78
CA THR A 643 -9.13 -36.13 2.28
C THR A 643 -9.22 -35.01 3.30
N LEU A 644 -10.39 -34.75 3.90
CA LEU A 644 -10.57 -33.74 4.94
C LEU A 644 -9.73 -34.04 6.20
N ILE A 645 -9.67 -35.29 6.63
CA ILE A 645 -8.85 -35.72 7.77
C ILE A 645 -7.36 -35.46 7.47
N HIS A 646 -6.89 -35.78 6.27
CA HIS A 646 -5.50 -35.51 5.88
C HIS A 646 -5.20 -34.01 5.81
N ILE A 647 -6.13 -33.20 5.31
CA ILE A 647 -5.97 -31.73 5.29
C ILE A 647 -5.89 -31.18 6.72
N LEU A 648 -6.69 -31.72 7.64
CA LEU A 648 -6.64 -31.35 9.04
C LEU A 648 -5.26 -31.66 9.65
N ASP A 649 -4.75 -32.89 9.45
CA ASP A 649 -3.44 -33.30 9.95
C ASP A 649 -2.30 -32.44 9.39
N VAL A 650 -2.27 -32.20 8.07
CA VAL A 650 -1.26 -31.37 7.42
C VAL A 650 -1.34 -29.93 7.91
N SER A 651 -2.55 -29.39 8.12
CA SER A 651 -2.72 -28.04 8.63
C SER A 651 -2.19 -27.86 10.06
N TYR A 652 -2.37 -28.86 10.94
CA TYR A 652 -1.76 -28.87 12.27
C TYR A 652 -0.22 -28.84 12.19
N ARG A 653 0.36 -29.72 11.35
CA ARG A 653 1.82 -29.79 11.14
C ARG A 653 2.40 -28.49 10.59
N ASP A 654 1.72 -27.85 9.65
CA ASP A 654 2.16 -26.59 9.05
C ASP A 654 2.06 -25.42 10.06
N ILE A 655 1.03 -25.41 10.93
CA ILE A 655 0.90 -24.44 12.01
C ILE A 655 2.07 -24.60 13.02
N GLU A 656 2.39 -25.83 13.40
CA GLU A 656 3.52 -26.12 14.30
C GLU A 656 4.85 -25.68 13.66
N ASN A 657 5.04 -25.97 12.38
CA ASN A 657 6.23 -25.57 11.61
C ASN A 657 6.25 -24.08 11.21
N ARG A 658 5.31 -23.28 11.68
CA ARG A 658 5.17 -21.83 11.39
C ARG A 658 5.10 -21.49 9.91
N ARG A 659 4.54 -22.38 9.08
CA ARG A 659 4.28 -22.15 7.68
C ARG A 659 2.88 -21.60 7.50
N ASP A 660 2.75 -20.45 6.81
CA ASP A 660 1.46 -19.81 6.49
C ASP A 660 0.42 -19.90 7.61
N THR A 661 0.84 -19.56 8.84
CA THR A 661 0.15 -19.90 10.08
C THR A 661 -1.28 -19.34 10.15
N ALA A 662 -1.52 -18.15 9.58
CA ALA A 662 -2.84 -17.53 9.58
C ALA A 662 -3.82 -18.28 8.67
N GLU A 663 -3.38 -18.65 7.46
CA GLU A 663 -4.17 -19.38 6.47
C GLU A 663 -4.43 -20.81 6.93
N ASN A 664 -3.39 -21.51 7.41
CA ASN A 664 -3.54 -22.86 7.94
C ASN A 664 -4.43 -22.91 9.21
N ARG A 665 -4.39 -21.91 10.08
CA ARG A 665 -5.33 -21.82 11.22
C ARG A 665 -6.77 -21.65 10.77
N LYS A 666 -7.00 -20.82 9.75
CA LYS A 666 -8.34 -20.64 9.18
C LYS A 666 -8.86 -21.92 8.56
N LEU A 667 -8.04 -22.56 7.75
CA LEU A 667 -8.39 -23.84 7.08
C LEU A 667 -8.61 -24.96 8.11
N ASN A 668 -7.71 -25.11 9.07
CA ASN A 668 -7.82 -26.05 10.19
C ASN A 668 -9.15 -25.89 10.93
N LYS A 669 -9.48 -24.65 11.32
CA LYS A 669 -10.76 -24.36 11.99
C LYS A 669 -11.97 -24.76 11.13
N GLN A 670 -11.93 -24.50 9.83
CA GLN A 670 -13.03 -24.86 8.92
C GLN A 670 -13.21 -26.37 8.84
N VAL A 671 -12.11 -27.11 8.63
CA VAL A 671 -12.16 -28.57 8.54
C VAL A 671 -12.55 -29.20 9.87
N TYR A 672 -12.00 -28.72 10.98
CA TYR A 672 -12.40 -29.17 12.31
C TYR A 672 -13.91 -28.97 12.56
N THR A 673 -14.43 -27.81 12.17
CA THR A 673 -15.88 -27.54 12.31
C THR A 673 -16.71 -28.55 11.51
N ILE A 674 -16.35 -28.81 10.27
CA ILE A 674 -17.04 -29.80 9.40
C ILE A 674 -17.00 -31.20 10.01
N LEU A 675 -15.81 -31.66 10.44
CA LEU A 675 -15.61 -33.03 10.88
C LEU A 675 -16.19 -33.31 12.26
N PHE A 676 -15.99 -32.38 13.21
CA PHE A 676 -16.29 -32.61 14.64
C PHE A 676 -17.44 -31.76 15.17
N THR A 677 -17.51 -30.46 14.86
CA THR A 677 -18.59 -29.60 15.39
C THR A 677 -19.94 -29.89 14.71
N GLU A 678 -19.92 -30.13 13.41
CA GLU A 678 -21.12 -30.55 12.64
C GLU A 678 -21.34 -32.07 12.71
N ASP A 679 -20.53 -32.78 13.47
CA ASP A 679 -20.58 -34.21 13.76
C ASP A 679 -20.59 -35.12 12.52
N LEU A 680 -19.94 -34.69 11.43
CA LEU A 680 -19.90 -35.43 10.18
C LEU A 680 -19.24 -36.82 10.34
N ILE A 681 -18.11 -36.87 11.07
CA ILE A 681 -17.40 -38.09 11.40
C ILE A 681 -18.25 -39.02 12.27
N GLY A 682 -18.88 -38.48 13.30
CA GLY A 682 -19.72 -39.25 14.20
C GLY A 682 -20.93 -39.88 13.46
N ASN A 683 -21.60 -39.12 12.63
CA ASN A 683 -22.68 -39.62 11.80
C ASN A 683 -22.23 -40.69 10.80
N TYR A 684 -21.02 -40.54 10.24
CA TYR A 684 -20.47 -41.54 9.34
C TYR A 684 -20.14 -42.86 10.05
N ILE A 685 -19.51 -42.77 11.25
CA ILE A 685 -19.21 -43.89 12.14
C ILE A 685 -20.47 -44.69 12.49
N ASP A 686 -21.58 -44.03 12.79
CA ASP A 686 -22.84 -44.69 13.15
C ASP A 686 -23.46 -45.51 12.02
N ASN A 687 -23.13 -45.19 10.78
CA ASN A 687 -23.67 -45.85 9.58
C ASN A 687 -22.68 -46.78 8.87
N SER A 688 -21.43 -46.89 9.34
CA SER A 688 -20.36 -47.62 8.69
C SER A 688 -20.18 -49.04 9.26
N ASP A 689 -19.57 -49.95 8.48
CA ASP A 689 -19.14 -51.29 8.91
C ASP A 689 -17.81 -51.25 9.67
N THR A 690 -17.42 -52.37 10.26
CA THR A 690 -16.22 -52.49 11.10
C THR A 690 -14.92 -52.20 10.35
N GLU A 691 -14.86 -52.58 9.05
CA GLU A 691 -13.64 -52.35 8.23
C GLU A 691 -13.44 -50.89 7.91
N THR A 692 -14.49 -50.19 7.48
CA THR A 692 -14.51 -48.75 7.24
C THR A 692 -14.19 -47.96 8.53
N LEU A 693 -14.75 -48.35 9.66
CA LEU A 693 -14.46 -47.77 10.97
C LEU A 693 -12.99 -47.87 11.35
N THR A 694 -12.39 -49.07 11.11
CA THR A 694 -10.97 -49.28 11.40
C THR A 694 -10.10 -48.31 10.61
N ARG A 695 -10.38 -48.14 9.29
CA ARG A 695 -9.65 -47.21 8.44
C ARG A 695 -9.79 -45.75 8.90
N ILE A 696 -11.02 -45.28 9.08
CA ILE A 696 -11.31 -43.87 9.45
C ILE A 696 -10.76 -43.57 10.83
N TYR A 697 -10.97 -44.46 11.82
CA TYR A 697 -10.45 -44.23 13.18
C TYR A 697 -8.93 -44.18 13.20
N THR A 698 -8.25 -45.03 12.43
CA THR A 698 -6.79 -45.01 12.31
C THR A 698 -6.29 -43.64 11.81
N PHE A 699 -6.88 -43.10 10.73
CA PHE A 699 -6.50 -41.80 10.21
C PHE A 699 -6.76 -40.67 11.22
N ILE A 700 -7.88 -40.70 11.96
CA ILE A 700 -8.18 -39.70 12.98
C ILE A 700 -7.21 -39.78 14.17
N ASN A 701 -6.92 -41.02 14.60
CA ASN A 701 -5.99 -41.23 15.72
C ASN A 701 -4.60 -40.72 15.40
N ASP A 702 -4.19 -40.78 14.14
CA ASP A 702 -2.89 -40.31 13.64
C ASP A 702 -2.82 -38.80 13.43
N VAL A 703 -3.95 -38.09 13.47
CA VAL A 703 -3.98 -36.62 13.37
C VAL A 703 -3.21 -36.02 14.54
N LYS A 704 -2.17 -35.27 14.23
CA LYS A 704 -1.33 -34.59 15.22
C LYS A 704 -2.14 -33.44 15.84
N ASP A 705 -1.95 -33.23 17.14
CA ASP A 705 -2.57 -32.13 17.92
C ASP A 705 -4.11 -32.08 17.92
N LEU A 706 -4.79 -33.14 17.46
CA LEU A 706 -6.22 -33.25 17.66
C LEU A 706 -6.54 -33.45 19.14
N ASP A 707 -7.56 -32.74 19.64
CA ASP A 707 -7.96 -32.80 21.04
C ASP A 707 -8.18 -34.26 21.49
N PRO A 708 -7.50 -34.71 22.54
CA PRO A 708 -7.71 -36.05 23.10
C PRO A 708 -9.17 -36.34 23.49
N ALA A 709 -9.94 -35.30 23.86
CA ALA A 709 -11.35 -35.43 24.17
C ALA A 709 -12.16 -35.86 22.93
N ASP A 710 -11.87 -35.34 21.74
CA ASP A 710 -12.53 -35.71 20.50
C ASP A 710 -12.20 -37.15 20.12
N LYS A 711 -10.92 -37.56 20.25
CA LYS A 711 -10.50 -38.95 20.03
C LYS A 711 -11.22 -39.93 20.97
N MET A 712 -11.33 -39.53 22.26
CA MET A 712 -12.01 -40.33 23.25
C MET A 712 -13.53 -40.41 23.01
N HIS A 713 -14.13 -39.30 22.59
CA HIS A 713 -15.56 -39.26 22.24
C HIS A 713 -15.86 -40.23 21.10
N LEU A 714 -15.08 -40.23 20.03
CA LEU A 714 -15.23 -41.14 18.91
C LEU A 714 -14.98 -42.61 19.33
N ARG A 715 -13.97 -42.86 20.16
CA ARG A 715 -13.68 -44.18 20.72
C ARG A 715 -14.86 -44.73 21.49
N ASN A 716 -15.47 -43.95 22.38
CA ASN A 716 -16.64 -44.33 23.15
C ASN A 716 -17.84 -44.60 22.23
N ARG A 717 -18.02 -43.82 21.16
CA ARG A 717 -19.12 -43.99 20.19
C ARG A 717 -18.97 -45.29 19.40
N ILE A 718 -17.75 -45.59 18.98
CA ILE A 718 -17.42 -46.87 18.30
C ILE A 718 -17.62 -48.05 19.24
N SER A 719 -17.12 -48.00 20.49
CA SER A 719 -17.27 -49.09 21.50
C SER A 719 -18.74 -49.34 21.86
N LYS A 720 -19.56 -48.29 21.87
CA LYS A 720 -21.01 -48.44 22.10
C LYS A 720 -21.71 -49.20 20.97
N LYS A 721 -21.29 -48.99 19.73
CA LYS A 721 -21.86 -49.69 18.58
C LYS A 721 -21.28 -51.09 18.36
N TYR A 722 -19.98 -51.23 18.55
CA TYR A 722 -19.24 -52.47 18.40
C TYR A 722 -18.41 -52.77 19.70
N PRO A 723 -18.98 -53.47 20.68
CA PRO A 723 -18.28 -53.73 21.95
C PRO A 723 -16.97 -54.49 21.83
N ASP A 724 -16.84 -55.35 20.80
CA ASP A 724 -15.64 -56.16 20.53
C ASP A 724 -14.65 -55.51 19.58
N PHE A 725 -14.82 -54.21 19.25
CA PHE A 725 -13.94 -53.48 18.32
C PHE A 725 -12.55 -53.31 18.94
N LYS A 726 -11.51 -53.83 18.25
CA LYS A 726 -10.12 -53.69 18.66
C LYS A 726 -9.55 -52.39 18.08
N PHE A 727 -9.24 -51.46 18.99
CA PHE A 727 -8.56 -50.22 18.60
C PHE A 727 -7.09 -50.51 18.37
N PHE A 728 -6.59 -50.39 17.18
CA PHE A 728 -5.18 -50.48 16.85
C PHE A 728 -4.48 -49.20 17.34
N GLY A 729 -3.55 -49.35 18.27
CA GLY A 729 -2.79 -48.23 18.86
C GLY A 729 -2.40 -48.42 20.33
N ASP A 730 -2.93 -49.48 20.98
CA ASP A 730 -2.55 -49.86 22.36
C ASP A 730 -1.36 -50.85 22.40
N GLU A 731 -0.89 -51.32 21.23
CA GLU A 731 0.30 -52.17 21.13
C GLU A 731 1.43 -51.39 20.47
N GLU A 732 2.47 -51.06 21.24
CA GLU A 732 3.81 -50.61 20.89
C GLU A 732 3.85 -49.43 19.91
N LYS A 733 4.12 -48.25 20.42
CA LYS A 733 4.67 -47.14 19.66
C LYS A 733 5.92 -47.58 18.92
N LYS A 734 5.76 -48.15 17.72
CA LYS A 734 6.85 -48.24 16.76
C LYS A 734 7.27 -46.82 16.40
N ILE A 735 8.40 -46.44 16.93
CA ILE A 735 9.12 -45.23 16.56
C ILE A 735 9.47 -45.31 15.09
N THR A 736 8.63 -44.81 14.23
CA THR A 736 8.91 -44.61 12.82
C THR A 736 8.81 -43.13 12.55
N THR A 737 9.89 -42.43 12.81
CA THR A 737 10.36 -41.28 11.98
C THR A 737 11.62 -40.74 12.64
N LEU A 738 12.64 -40.60 11.82
CA LEU A 738 13.93 -39.99 12.06
C LEU A 738 13.79 -38.51 12.46
N GLY A 739 13.26 -38.23 13.65
CA GLY A 739 13.46 -36.97 14.35
C GLY A 739 14.87 -36.93 14.95
N LEU A 740 15.37 -35.79 15.30
CA LEU A 740 16.63 -35.63 15.98
C LEU A 740 16.52 -36.23 17.40
N ILE A 741 16.91 -37.52 17.58
CA ILE A 741 16.87 -38.20 18.87
C ILE A 741 18.12 -37.83 19.66
N VAL A 742 17.94 -37.42 20.92
CA VAL A 742 19.02 -36.94 21.78
C VAL A 742 18.84 -37.42 23.21
N THR A 743 19.93 -37.44 23.99
CA THR A 743 19.87 -37.71 25.45
C THR A 743 19.33 -36.52 26.20
N LEU A 744 18.68 -36.75 27.35
CA LEU A 744 18.20 -35.70 28.26
C LEU A 744 19.34 -34.74 28.67
N ALA A 745 20.51 -35.31 28.94
CA ALA A 745 21.69 -34.52 29.36
C ALA A 745 22.11 -33.48 28.27
N LYS A 746 22.20 -33.92 27.02
CA LYS A 746 22.56 -33.03 25.92
C LYS A 746 21.44 -32.02 25.55
N TYR A 747 20.20 -32.44 25.69
CA TYR A 747 19.04 -31.54 25.52
C TYR A 747 19.10 -30.38 26.53
N GLN A 748 19.34 -30.71 27.82
CA GLN A 748 19.46 -29.67 28.85
C GLN A 748 20.70 -28.78 28.68
N GLU A 749 21.80 -29.35 28.20
CA GLU A 749 23.02 -28.60 27.87
C GLU A 749 22.76 -27.58 26.78
N LYS A 750 22.06 -27.97 25.70
CA LYS A 750 21.66 -27.08 24.59
C LYS A 750 20.67 -26.01 25.02
N GLN A 751 19.72 -26.36 25.90
CA GLN A 751 18.81 -25.36 26.50
C GLN A 751 19.55 -24.32 27.33
N LYS A 752 20.51 -24.76 28.16
CA LYS A 752 21.35 -23.83 28.93
C LYS A 752 22.20 -22.94 28.04
N GLN A 753 22.75 -23.48 26.95
CA GLN A 753 23.51 -22.72 25.98
C GLN A 753 22.64 -21.64 25.32
N LEU A 754 21.42 -21.99 24.89
CA LEU A 754 20.49 -21.04 24.33
C LEU A 754 20.08 -19.95 25.32
N ALA A 755 19.78 -20.33 26.57
CA ALA A 755 19.47 -19.39 27.65
C ALA A 755 20.63 -18.42 27.91
N SER A 756 21.88 -18.90 27.96
CA SER A 756 23.07 -18.06 28.13
C SER A 756 23.19 -17.03 26.99
N ILE A 757 22.99 -17.43 25.74
CA ILE A 757 23.04 -16.51 24.61
C ILE A 757 21.97 -15.43 24.73
N ILE A 758 20.74 -15.81 25.09
CA ILE A 758 19.59 -14.87 25.16
C ILE A 758 19.69 -13.95 26.37
N GLU A 759 20.04 -14.49 27.53
CA GLU A 759 19.99 -13.76 28.81
C GLU A 759 21.29 -13.02 29.15
N VAL A 760 22.43 -13.47 28.61
CA VAL A 760 23.75 -12.90 28.94
C VAL A 760 24.42 -12.27 27.72
N ASP A 761 24.63 -13.04 26.65
CA ASP A 761 25.49 -12.60 25.55
C ASP A 761 24.81 -11.49 24.68
N ILE A 762 23.54 -11.63 24.35
CA ILE A 762 22.80 -10.62 23.57
C ILE A 762 22.66 -9.30 24.34
N PRO A 763 22.27 -9.29 25.63
CA PRO A 763 22.27 -8.05 26.43
C PRO A 763 23.65 -7.42 26.62
N ALA A 764 24.71 -8.22 26.79
CA ALA A 764 26.07 -7.72 26.88
C ALA A 764 26.48 -7.02 25.58
N ASN A 765 26.21 -7.66 24.44
CA ASN A 765 26.51 -7.07 23.12
C ASN A 765 25.67 -5.83 22.83
N SER A 766 24.44 -5.76 23.32
CA SER A 766 23.59 -4.55 23.20
C SER A 766 24.23 -3.36 23.94
N LYS A 767 24.86 -3.59 25.10
CA LYS A 767 25.63 -2.55 25.80
C LYS A 767 26.90 -2.17 25.05
N GLU A 768 27.61 -3.12 24.41
CA GLU A 768 28.74 -2.83 23.54
C GLU A 768 28.36 -1.92 22.37
N ILE A 769 27.22 -2.20 21.72
CA ILE A 769 26.67 -1.37 20.65
C ILE A 769 26.32 0.05 21.17
N GLU A 770 25.73 0.14 22.36
CA GLU A 770 25.38 1.44 22.96
C GLU A 770 26.64 2.24 23.32
N ALA A 771 27.65 1.61 23.89
CA ALA A 771 28.93 2.25 24.17
C ALA A 771 29.63 2.72 22.88
N ALA A 772 29.67 1.89 21.84
CA ALA A 772 30.26 2.26 20.58
C ALA A 772 29.54 3.44 19.87
N LYS A 773 28.24 3.61 20.06
CA LYS A 773 27.46 4.75 19.57
C LYS A 773 27.88 6.11 20.19
N GLN A 774 28.46 6.08 21.39
CA GLN A 774 28.88 7.30 22.09
C GLN A 774 30.23 7.85 21.60
N HIS A 775 31.00 7.10 20.80
CA HIS A 775 32.35 7.39 20.39
C HIS A 775 32.52 7.98 18.96
N GLY A 776 31.53 8.70 18.40
CA GLY A 776 31.74 9.47 17.18
C GLY A 776 30.88 9.04 15.96
N ASP A 777 31.34 9.39 14.75
CA ASP A 777 30.60 9.12 13.51
C ASP A 777 30.40 7.62 13.28
N LEU A 778 29.14 7.21 13.21
CA LEU A 778 28.73 5.80 13.10
C LEU A 778 29.20 5.12 11.82
N LYS A 779 29.49 5.87 10.75
CA LYS A 779 29.91 5.32 9.45
C LYS A 779 31.37 4.87 9.44
N GLU A 780 32.23 5.51 10.26
CA GLU A 780 33.65 5.20 10.33
C GLU A 780 34.04 4.44 11.61
N ASN A 781 33.09 4.14 12.47
CA ASN A 781 33.33 3.48 13.74
C ASN A 781 33.42 1.95 13.60
N ALA A 782 34.66 1.46 13.54
CA ALA A 782 34.95 0.03 13.41
C ALA A 782 34.39 -0.82 14.57
N GLU A 783 34.38 -0.28 15.82
CA GLU A 783 33.84 -0.96 17.00
C GLU A 783 32.30 -1.14 16.90
N TYR A 784 31.60 -0.13 16.38
CA TYR A 784 30.17 -0.22 16.14
C TYR A 784 29.83 -1.31 15.09
N HIS A 785 30.58 -1.37 13.99
CA HIS A 785 30.37 -2.40 12.96
C HIS A 785 30.68 -3.80 13.47
N ALA A 786 31.76 -3.98 14.22
CA ALA A 786 32.12 -5.25 14.84
C ALA A 786 31.05 -5.72 15.85
N ALA A 787 30.54 -4.82 16.70
CA ALA A 787 29.49 -5.15 17.66
C ALA A 787 28.15 -5.51 16.97
N ARG A 788 27.83 -4.86 15.84
CA ARG A 788 26.62 -5.19 15.02
C ARG A 788 26.77 -6.52 14.30
N GLU A 789 27.94 -6.84 13.82
CA GLU A 789 28.23 -8.16 13.22
C GLU A 789 28.11 -9.28 14.27
N LYS A 790 28.68 -9.06 15.48
CA LYS A 790 28.53 -9.96 16.64
C LYS A 790 27.06 -10.17 17.00
N GLN A 791 26.24 -9.11 16.96
CA GLN A 791 24.79 -9.22 17.21
C GLN A 791 24.12 -10.14 16.20
N THR A 792 24.49 -10.00 14.91
CA THR A 792 23.93 -10.84 13.85
C THR A 792 24.33 -12.30 14.03
N GLN A 793 25.57 -12.57 14.43
CA GLN A 793 26.07 -13.91 14.72
C GLN A 793 25.37 -14.53 15.92
N LEU A 794 25.19 -13.79 17.03
CA LEU A 794 24.48 -14.26 18.21
C LEU A 794 23.01 -14.58 17.92
N ASN A 795 22.32 -13.71 17.19
CA ASN A 795 20.92 -13.93 16.79
C ASN A 795 20.78 -15.15 15.86
N SER A 796 21.70 -15.33 14.91
CA SER A 796 21.72 -16.48 14.03
C SER A 796 21.98 -17.78 14.80
N LEU A 797 22.93 -17.76 15.76
CA LEU A 797 23.23 -18.90 16.62
C LEU A 797 22.04 -19.26 17.52
N ALA A 798 21.40 -18.27 18.15
CA ALA A 798 20.21 -18.47 18.97
C ALA A 798 19.06 -19.08 18.15
N SER A 799 18.81 -18.55 16.93
CA SER A 799 17.77 -19.07 16.04
C SER A 799 18.04 -20.51 15.62
N ARG A 800 19.30 -20.83 15.30
CA ARG A 800 19.71 -22.18 14.93
C ARG A 800 19.54 -23.16 16.10
N LEU A 801 20.03 -22.78 17.29
CA LEU A 801 19.90 -23.63 18.49
C LEU A 801 18.44 -23.83 18.88
N ASN A 802 17.61 -22.80 18.80
CA ASN A 802 16.17 -22.92 19.04
C ASN A 802 15.53 -23.91 18.07
N GLY A 803 15.80 -23.78 16.76
CA GLY A 803 15.27 -24.69 15.75
C GLY A 803 15.81 -26.14 15.87
N GLU A 804 17.01 -26.35 16.43
CA GLU A 804 17.54 -27.67 16.73
C GLU A 804 16.82 -28.27 17.96
N ILE A 805 16.63 -27.47 19.02
CA ILE A 805 15.94 -27.89 20.28
C ILE A 805 14.48 -28.24 19.97
N ASP A 806 13.80 -27.43 19.16
CA ASP A 806 12.39 -27.65 18.79
C ASP A 806 12.16 -28.97 18.03
N ARG A 807 13.19 -29.44 17.32
CA ARG A 807 13.14 -30.72 16.57
C ARG A 807 13.66 -31.91 17.36
N ALA A 808 14.31 -31.68 18.50
CA ALA A 808 14.93 -32.72 19.30
C ALA A 808 13.90 -33.54 20.08
N GLN A 809 14.00 -34.86 20.03
CA GLN A 809 13.20 -35.77 20.80
C GLN A 809 14.09 -36.43 21.88
N ILE A 810 13.71 -36.27 23.11
CA ILE A 810 14.46 -36.87 24.26
C ILE A 810 14.18 -38.35 24.24
N PHE A 811 15.25 -39.16 24.19
CA PHE A 811 15.14 -40.59 24.23
C PHE A 811 14.99 -41.07 25.68
N ASP A 812 14.05 -41.99 25.92
CA ASP A 812 13.87 -42.65 27.22
C ASP A 812 14.84 -43.84 27.32
N PRO A 813 15.80 -43.82 28.25
CA PRO A 813 16.79 -44.92 28.43
C PRO A 813 16.15 -46.30 28.67
N SER A 814 14.94 -46.37 29.20
CA SER A 814 14.22 -47.62 29.42
C SER A 814 13.81 -48.32 28.15
N LEU A 815 13.84 -47.62 26.99
CA LEU A 815 13.42 -48.11 25.67
C LEU A 815 14.59 -48.67 24.86
N VAL A 816 15.83 -48.77 25.40
CA VAL A 816 16.97 -49.32 24.71
C VAL A 816 16.76 -50.82 24.47
N SER A 817 16.68 -51.18 23.17
CA SER A 817 16.59 -52.60 22.76
C SER A 817 17.97 -53.08 22.37
N THR A 818 18.41 -54.22 23.02
CA THR A 818 19.67 -54.85 22.68
C THR A 818 19.52 -55.98 21.65
N SER A 819 18.31 -56.18 21.11
CA SER A 819 18.05 -57.14 20.04
C SER A 819 18.65 -56.76 18.69
N ARG A 820 18.83 -55.47 18.50
CA ARG A 820 19.44 -54.86 17.29
C ARG A 820 20.12 -53.52 17.64
N VAL A 821 21.04 -53.12 16.80
CA VAL A 821 21.72 -51.83 16.92
C VAL A 821 20.70 -50.68 16.85
N SER A 822 20.56 -49.92 17.87
CA SER A 822 19.62 -48.81 18.01
C SER A 822 20.23 -47.64 18.80
N PHE A 823 19.52 -46.53 18.88
CA PHE A 823 19.96 -45.43 19.75
C PHE A 823 20.10 -45.90 21.18
N GLY A 824 21.21 -45.53 21.81
CA GLY A 824 21.54 -45.95 23.19
C GLY A 824 22.23 -47.31 23.31
N THR A 825 22.59 -47.97 22.20
CA THR A 825 23.32 -49.25 22.24
C THR A 825 24.83 -49.07 22.13
N ARG A 826 25.55 -49.92 22.81
CA ARG A 826 26.99 -50.16 22.65
C ARG A 826 27.18 -51.40 21.81
N VAL A 827 27.94 -51.30 20.72
CA VAL A 827 28.13 -52.38 19.75
C VAL A 827 29.57 -52.72 19.65
N VAL A 828 29.87 -53.99 19.70
CA VAL A 828 31.20 -54.53 19.43
C VAL A 828 31.22 -55.05 17.98
N LEU A 829 32.06 -54.48 17.16
CA LEU A 829 32.24 -54.82 15.74
C LEU A 829 33.58 -55.48 15.59
N PHE A 830 33.62 -56.62 14.86
CA PHE A 830 34.83 -57.30 14.49
C PHE A 830 35.21 -56.92 13.04
N GLU A 831 36.30 -56.23 12.85
CA GLU A 831 36.82 -55.86 11.54
C GLU A 831 37.64 -57.02 10.97
N LYS A 832 37.17 -57.59 9.86
CA LYS A 832 37.76 -58.81 9.30
C LYS A 832 39.16 -58.58 8.69
N GLU A 833 39.36 -57.46 8.04
CA GLU A 833 40.62 -57.15 7.36
C GLU A 833 41.76 -56.95 8.36
N LYS A 834 41.53 -56.30 9.47
CA LYS A 834 42.51 -55.97 10.50
C LYS A 834 42.53 -56.93 11.67
N ASN A 835 41.61 -57.92 11.69
CA ASN A 835 41.42 -58.87 12.77
C ASN A 835 41.33 -58.18 14.18
N LYS A 836 40.58 -57.07 14.24
CA LYS A 836 40.51 -56.20 15.40
C LYS A 836 39.07 -56.00 15.83
N LYS A 837 38.83 -55.96 17.15
CA LYS A 837 37.52 -55.56 17.67
C LYS A 837 37.51 -54.11 17.94
N GLU A 838 36.43 -53.43 17.48
CA GLU A 838 36.18 -52.06 17.74
C GLU A 838 34.82 -51.90 18.44
N VAL A 839 34.75 -50.90 19.33
CA VAL A 839 33.56 -50.68 20.16
C VAL A 839 33.00 -49.32 19.87
N PHE A 840 31.75 -49.30 19.48
CA PHE A 840 31.03 -48.07 19.16
C PHE A 840 29.79 -47.94 20.04
N THR A 841 29.52 -46.71 20.40
CA THR A 841 28.25 -46.32 21.08
C THR A 841 27.40 -45.52 20.11
N ILE A 842 26.17 -45.95 19.90
CA ILE A 842 25.27 -45.30 18.91
C ILE A 842 24.37 -44.31 19.65
N LEU A 843 24.60 -43.02 19.41
CA LEU A 843 23.83 -41.93 19.99
C LEU A 843 23.38 -40.95 18.92
N GLY A 844 23.00 -39.75 19.29
CA GLY A 844 22.57 -38.68 18.39
C GLY A 844 23.71 -37.82 17.84
N PRO A 845 23.41 -36.90 16.92
CA PRO A 845 24.41 -35.95 16.39
C PRO A 845 25.02 -35.04 17.46
N TRP A 846 24.29 -34.76 18.54
CA TRP A 846 24.77 -33.89 19.60
C TRP A 846 25.72 -34.57 20.56
N GLU A 847 25.65 -35.89 20.65
CA GLU A 847 26.50 -36.71 21.45
C GLU A 847 27.74 -37.23 20.73
N SER A 848 27.76 -37.11 19.39
CA SER A 848 28.82 -37.68 18.52
C SER A 848 30.22 -37.22 18.96
N ASP A 849 31.08 -38.18 19.26
CA ASP A 849 32.47 -37.99 19.61
C ASP A 849 33.24 -39.22 19.08
N PRO A 850 33.70 -39.13 17.81
CA PRO A 850 34.40 -40.25 17.17
C PRO A 850 35.66 -40.71 17.88
N ASP A 851 36.36 -39.80 18.59
CA ASP A 851 37.61 -40.13 19.35
C ASP A 851 37.31 -41.02 20.54
N ARG A 852 36.10 -40.98 21.05
CA ARG A 852 35.60 -41.85 22.12
C ARG A 852 34.78 -43.04 21.61
N GLY A 853 34.70 -43.24 20.32
CA GLY A 853 33.87 -44.27 19.72
C GLY A 853 32.34 -44.02 19.84
N ILE A 854 31.92 -42.73 20.04
CA ILE A 854 30.50 -42.36 20.06
C ILE A 854 30.11 -41.86 18.69
N ILE A 855 29.23 -42.59 18.02
CA ILE A 855 28.85 -42.34 16.64
C ILE A 855 27.39 -41.97 16.55
N SER A 856 27.13 -40.93 15.71
CA SER A 856 25.74 -40.54 15.40
C SER A 856 25.06 -41.61 14.54
N TYR A 857 23.85 -41.99 14.91
CA TYR A 857 23.01 -42.85 14.06
C TYR A 857 22.70 -42.24 12.69
N LEU A 858 22.84 -40.92 12.52
CA LEU A 858 22.70 -40.19 11.24
C LEU A 858 24.00 -40.13 10.43
N SER A 859 25.14 -40.50 11.02
CA SER A 859 26.39 -40.51 10.26
C SER A 859 26.40 -41.67 9.22
N PRO A 860 27.15 -41.58 8.13
CA PRO A 860 27.16 -42.64 7.12
C PRO A 860 27.48 -44.01 7.71
N PHE A 861 28.47 -44.10 8.59
CA PHE A 861 28.81 -45.35 9.26
C PHE A 861 27.76 -45.79 10.26
N GLY A 862 27.25 -44.84 11.11
CA GLY A 862 26.19 -45.12 12.07
C GLY A 862 24.92 -45.61 11.42
N ASN A 863 24.53 -45.01 10.27
CA ASN A 863 23.34 -45.44 9.52
C ASN A 863 23.49 -46.84 8.90
N THR A 864 24.71 -47.21 8.50
CA THR A 864 25.00 -48.54 7.93
C THR A 864 24.87 -49.64 8.96
N ILE A 865 25.22 -49.38 10.23
CA ILE A 865 25.13 -50.36 11.30
C ILE A 865 23.82 -50.34 12.04
N TYR A 866 23.02 -49.26 11.92
CA TYR A 866 21.75 -49.10 12.60
C TYR A 866 20.73 -50.16 12.15
N GLY A 867 20.05 -50.77 13.11
CA GLY A 867 19.06 -51.83 12.83
C GLY A 867 19.66 -53.22 12.65
N LYS A 868 20.98 -53.38 12.62
CA LYS A 868 21.67 -54.67 12.46
C LYS A 868 21.58 -55.53 13.72
N THR A 869 21.60 -56.82 13.56
CA THR A 869 21.56 -57.85 14.64
C THR A 869 22.89 -58.53 14.83
N VAL A 870 23.10 -59.17 15.99
CA VAL A 870 24.34 -59.96 16.26
C VAL A 870 24.49 -61.06 15.21
N GLY A 871 25.70 -61.10 14.67
CA GLY A 871 26.07 -62.04 13.61
C GLY A 871 25.94 -61.52 12.16
N GLU A 872 25.31 -60.39 11.97
CA GLU A 872 25.18 -59.74 10.64
C GLU A 872 26.51 -59.12 10.19
N GLU A 873 26.79 -59.27 8.92
CA GLU A 873 27.93 -58.68 8.26
C GLU A 873 27.58 -57.37 7.62
N ILE A 874 28.48 -56.36 7.74
CA ILE A 874 28.30 -55.00 7.35
C ILE A 874 29.48 -54.62 6.48
N TYR A 875 29.17 -53.97 5.32
CA TYR A 875 30.16 -53.41 4.44
C TYR A 875 30.05 -51.89 4.46
N PHE A 876 31.19 -51.23 4.73
CA PHE A 876 31.26 -49.78 4.76
C PHE A 876 32.42 -49.29 3.90
N THR A 877 32.15 -48.46 2.93
CA THR A 877 33.18 -47.91 2.03
C THR A 877 33.49 -46.45 2.44
N SER A 878 34.75 -46.20 2.72
CA SER A 878 35.26 -44.85 3.02
C SER A 878 36.60 -44.67 2.28
N ASN A 879 36.77 -43.52 1.60
CA ASN A 879 37.98 -43.19 0.86
C ASN A 879 38.46 -44.29 -0.13
N ASP A 880 37.50 -44.89 -0.88
CA ASP A 880 37.69 -45.98 -1.82
C ASP A 880 38.16 -47.32 -1.20
N GLU A 881 38.23 -47.43 0.12
CA GLU A 881 38.47 -48.72 0.82
C GLU A 881 37.15 -49.24 1.37
N THR A 882 36.84 -50.48 1.09
CA THR A 882 35.65 -51.18 1.67
C THR A 882 36.09 -52.06 2.83
N MET A 883 35.62 -51.74 4.03
CA MET A 883 35.86 -52.46 5.26
C MET A 883 34.68 -53.38 5.57
N SER A 884 34.93 -54.57 6.03
CA SER A 884 33.89 -55.51 6.45
C SER A 884 33.91 -55.75 7.95
N TYR A 885 32.72 -55.63 8.56
CA TYR A 885 32.53 -55.79 9.98
C TYR A 885 31.48 -56.86 10.28
N ILE A 886 31.67 -57.60 11.38
CA ILE A 886 30.62 -58.46 11.93
C ILE A 886 30.17 -57.88 13.27
N VAL A 887 28.88 -57.82 13.53
CA VAL A 887 28.33 -57.46 14.85
C VAL A 887 28.50 -58.59 15.80
N GLU A 888 29.40 -58.49 16.78
CA GLU A 888 29.59 -59.54 17.76
C GLU A 888 28.74 -59.45 18.99
N GLU A 889 28.53 -58.25 19.51
CA GLU A 889 27.78 -58.04 20.73
C GLU A 889 27.01 -56.67 20.67
N ILE A 890 25.80 -56.68 21.26
CA ILE A 890 25.01 -55.46 21.41
C ILE A 890 24.62 -55.37 22.89
N SER A 891 24.96 -54.26 23.56
CA SER A 891 24.64 -54.02 24.99
C SER A 891 24.05 -52.61 25.16
N SER A 892 23.40 -52.32 26.29
CA SER A 892 22.93 -50.96 26.58
C SER A 892 24.09 -50.05 26.95
N ALA A 893 24.07 -48.79 26.44
CA ALA A 893 25.05 -47.75 26.77
C ALA A 893 24.44 -46.62 27.62
N LEU A 894 23.12 -46.57 27.77
CA LEU A 894 22.37 -45.61 28.57
C LEU A 894 21.77 -46.22 29.81
#